data_9f19e76cd11120f6952f6222932e04fd
#
_entry.id   9f19e76cd11120f6952f6222932e04fd
#
_cell.length_a   1.000
_cell.length_b   1.000
_cell.length_c   1.000
_cell.angle_alpha   90.00
_cell.angle_beta   90.00
_cell.angle_gamma   90.00
#
_symmetry.space_group_name_H-M   'P 1'
#
loop_
_entity.id
_entity.type
_entity.pdbx_description
1 polymer ?
#
loop_
_entity_poly.entity_id
_entity_poly.type
_entity_poly.pdbx_seq_one_letter_code
_entity_poly.pdbx_strand_id
1 'polypeptide(L)'
;MPRSFRPAALALALAAAPPAFAQDEAASPAQLDAITVTAQRRAEDPQKIPLAITTVSAEKLDILGSGGEDIRFLSGRLPSLNIESSFGRAFPRFYIRGLGNGDFDLNASQPVSLIYDEVVLENPLLKGFPVFDLDRLELLRGPQGSLFGRNTPAGVLKFESVQPAQERSGYGQFAYGRFDTVNTEGAIGGGLSEAWSARVSGLYQRRGDWVDNAFTGRSDQYEGYREFAGRAQFLYEPNDSSRALFNVHLRDLDGTARLFRANVFKPGSNDLVDGFRRSVVAIDGDNRSTLRNVGGSARLAFDLGRVTLYSVTGYESVDSYSRGDIDGGFGASYAPPFGPGFIPFDAQSADGLPEHRQLTQEFRLASNEWGAFDWQAGLFLFDEDITIDSFNFNTFSGEQNGYAVQDQRNKAYALFTSGEYDVNESFRLAGGLRFTRDEKDFSAQRLVSPIGGGATGVLTANPSDSNVSGDLSASWFIDSDRTVYARYARGFRAPSIQGRLLFGDSISVADSETVDSLELGFKSNLWDGRARFNIAAFAYEVKDQQLTAVGGSTNFNTLINADKSIGRGVEVDLDAYVTDNLLLSFGYSHNTTEIRDRGLAIAPCGGGCTVLDPAGATAGTVSIYGNPLPQAPKNVANVTARYSIPVGEDEIFLYTDWAYRSEINFFLYEAAEFRGKALLEGGLRAGYSWNYGKHELALFGRNITDKLVAVGGIDFNNLTGFVNEPRVWGVEFTTTF
;
A
#
# COMPACT_ATOMS: atom_id res chain seq x y z
N MET A 1 20.33 -1.75 43.66
CA MET A 1 19.00 -2.28 44.07
C MET A 1 18.03 -1.84 42.99
N PRO A 2 17.52 -2.72 42.14
CA PRO A 2 16.60 -2.36 41.09
C PRO A 2 15.16 -2.37 41.63
N ARG A 3 14.44 -1.29 41.40
CA ARG A 3 12.99 -1.20 41.67
C ARG A 3 12.21 -1.75 40.48
N SER A 4 11.54 -2.87 40.71
CA SER A 4 10.59 -3.48 39.79
C SER A 4 9.29 -2.65 39.70
N PHE A 5 8.99 -2.14 38.52
CA PHE A 5 7.65 -1.61 38.21
C PHE A 5 6.73 -2.77 37.85
N ARG A 6 5.68 -2.97 38.64
CA ARG A 6 4.54 -3.83 38.28
C ARG A 6 3.51 -2.96 37.55
N PRO A 7 2.90 -3.40 36.46
CA PRO A 7 1.76 -2.72 35.88
C PRO A 7 0.53 -2.97 36.74
N ALA A 8 -0.10 -1.91 37.24
CA ALA A 8 -1.38 -1.96 37.86
C ALA A 8 -2.48 -2.14 36.82
N ALA A 9 -3.14 -3.29 36.85
CA ALA A 9 -4.36 -3.53 36.10
C ALA A 9 -5.49 -2.68 36.70
N LEU A 10 -5.96 -1.70 35.95
CA LEU A 10 -7.14 -0.91 36.32
C LEU A 10 -8.39 -1.72 35.90
N ALA A 11 -8.93 -2.49 36.83
CA ALA A 11 -10.24 -3.12 36.67
C ALA A 11 -11.31 -2.09 37.01
N LEU A 12 -12.00 -1.53 36.03
CA LEU A 12 -13.20 -0.73 36.21
C LEU A 12 -14.37 -1.69 36.46
N ALA A 13 -14.78 -1.84 37.73
CA ALA A 13 -16.01 -2.52 38.09
C ALA A 13 -17.18 -1.56 37.88
N LEU A 14 -17.93 -1.69 36.79
CA LEU A 14 -19.25 -1.08 36.62
C LEU A 14 -20.27 -1.94 37.40
N ALA A 15 -20.78 -1.43 38.51
CA ALA A 15 -21.93 -1.99 39.19
C ALA A 15 -23.19 -1.68 38.36
N ALA A 16 -23.73 -2.67 37.68
CA ALA A 16 -25.00 -2.57 36.95
C ALA A 16 -26.15 -2.87 37.91
N ALA A 17 -27.05 -1.88 38.13
CA ALA A 17 -28.38 -2.11 38.61
C ALA A 17 -29.27 -2.51 37.42
N PRO A 18 -30.12 -3.54 37.50
CA PRO A 18 -30.95 -3.94 36.36
C PRO A 18 -32.12 -2.96 36.16
N PRO A 19 -32.36 -2.41 34.97
CA PRO A 19 -33.60 -1.76 34.65
C PRO A 19 -34.68 -2.83 34.38
N ALA A 20 -35.90 -2.53 34.77
CA ALA A 20 -37.10 -3.33 34.48
C ALA A 20 -37.38 -3.25 32.98
N PHE A 21 -37.34 -4.39 32.32
CA PHE A 21 -37.60 -4.49 30.88
C PHE A 21 -39.09 -4.48 30.59
N ALA A 22 -39.54 -3.52 29.76
CA ALA A 22 -40.72 -3.70 28.93
C ALA A 22 -40.38 -4.78 27.88
N GLN A 23 -41.28 -5.71 27.62
CA GLN A 23 -41.15 -6.69 26.55
C GLN A 23 -41.32 -5.95 25.20
N ASP A 24 -40.21 -5.58 24.60
CA ASP A 24 -40.18 -5.20 23.18
C ASP A 24 -40.13 -6.46 22.32
N GLU A 25 -40.78 -6.40 21.14
CA GLU A 25 -40.62 -7.40 20.09
C GLU A 25 -39.12 -7.71 19.90
N ALA A 26 -38.77 -8.98 19.96
CA ALA A 26 -37.39 -9.41 19.87
C ALA A 26 -36.79 -8.90 18.56
N ALA A 27 -35.97 -7.86 18.65
CA ALA A 27 -35.19 -7.39 17.50
C ALA A 27 -34.42 -8.58 16.92
N SER A 28 -34.41 -8.71 15.62
CA SER A 28 -33.62 -9.77 14.95
C SER A 28 -32.15 -9.63 15.39
N PRO A 29 -31.46 -10.72 15.71
CA PRO A 29 -30.07 -10.66 16.13
C PRO A 29 -29.21 -10.01 15.04
N ALA A 30 -28.24 -9.20 15.45
CA ALA A 30 -27.32 -8.52 14.52
C ALA A 30 -26.61 -9.54 13.62
N GLN A 31 -26.61 -9.29 12.33
CA GLN A 31 -25.95 -10.11 11.30
C GLN A 31 -24.92 -9.27 10.57
N LEU A 32 -23.88 -9.92 10.03
CA LEU A 32 -22.90 -9.27 9.16
C LEU A 32 -23.57 -8.93 7.81
N ASP A 33 -23.26 -7.77 7.29
CA ASP A 33 -23.74 -7.37 5.97
C ASP A 33 -23.26 -8.34 4.88
N ALA A 34 -24.09 -8.54 3.89
CA ALA A 34 -23.70 -9.25 2.67
C ALA A 34 -22.66 -8.42 1.93
N ILE A 35 -21.49 -9.01 1.69
CA ILE A 35 -20.41 -8.37 0.95
C ILE A 35 -20.45 -8.88 -0.49
N THR A 36 -20.37 -7.96 -1.44
CA THR A 36 -20.13 -8.27 -2.85
C THR A 36 -18.75 -7.75 -3.23
N VAL A 37 -17.94 -8.58 -3.88
CA VAL A 37 -16.61 -8.20 -4.40
C VAL A 37 -16.57 -8.31 -5.91
N THR A 38 -15.62 -7.64 -6.53
CA THR A 38 -15.38 -7.68 -7.97
C THR A 38 -13.98 -8.24 -8.30
N ALA A 39 -13.48 -9.11 -7.44
CA ALA A 39 -12.16 -9.74 -7.52
C ALA A 39 -11.92 -10.52 -8.82
N GLN A 40 -12.98 -11.07 -9.43
CA GLN A 40 -12.92 -11.80 -10.70
C GLN A 40 -13.52 -10.99 -11.87
N ARG A 41 -13.58 -9.66 -11.74
CA ARG A 41 -14.21 -8.77 -12.73
C ARG A 41 -15.73 -9.00 -12.88
N ARG A 42 -16.33 -9.67 -11.90
CA ARG A 42 -17.77 -9.90 -11.75
C ARG A 42 -18.16 -9.64 -10.30
N ALA A 43 -19.43 -9.25 -10.08
CA ALA A 43 -19.97 -9.07 -8.74
C ALA A 43 -20.31 -10.44 -8.14
N GLU A 44 -19.60 -10.84 -7.08
CA GLU A 44 -19.68 -12.19 -6.49
C GLU A 44 -19.56 -12.13 -4.96
N ASP A 45 -20.09 -13.17 -4.33
CA ASP A 45 -19.92 -13.42 -2.91
C ASP A 45 -18.48 -13.87 -2.61
N PRO A 46 -17.69 -13.14 -1.80
CA PRO A 46 -16.31 -13.50 -1.47
C PRO A 46 -16.18 -14.89 -0.81
N GLN A 47 -17.26 -15.43 -0.22
CA GLN A 47 -17.25 -16.76 0.39
C GLN A 47 -17.22 -17.89 -0.65
N LYS A 48 -17.58 -17.59 -1.91
CA LYS A 48 -17.61 -18.55 -3.03
C LYS A 48 -16.40 -18.47 -3.95
N ILE A 49 -15.57 -17.42 -3.82
CA ILE A 49 -14.39 -17.21 -4.66
C ILE A 49 -13.20 -18.02 -4.11
N PRO A 50 -12.50 -18.84 -4.92
CA PRO A 50 -11.35 -19.65 -4.51
C PRO A 50 -10.07 -18.84 -4.39
N LEU A 51 -10.05 -17.84 -3.51
CA LEU A 51 -8.96 -16.91 -3.32
C LEU A 51 -8.99 -16.33 -1.90
N ALA A 52 -7.82 -16.12 -1.29
CA ALA A 52 -7.70 -15.37 -0.05
C ALA A 52 -7.96 -13.88 -0.32
N ILE A 53 -9.13 -13.40 0.11
CA ILE A 53 -9.60 -12.01 -0.05
C ILE A 53 -9.92 -11.44 1.32
N THR A 54 -9.50 -10.20 1.56
CA THR A 54 -9.99 -9.37 2.67
C THR A 54 -10.67 -8.14 2.12
N THR A 55 -11.89 -7.87 2.57
CA THR A 55 -12.66 -6.67 2.20
C THR A 55 -12.70 -5.71 3.36
N VAL A 56 -12.50 -4.43 3.11
CA VAL A 56 -12.62 -3.35 4.09
C VAL A 56 -13.73 -2.41 3.65
N SER A 57 -14.72 -2.21 4.51
CA SER A 57 -15.84 -1.30 4.26
C SER A 57 -15.42 0.16 4.31
N ALA A 58 -16.24 1.04 3.71
CA ALA A 58 -16.08 2.49 3.77
C ALA A 58 -15.92 2.99 5.21
N GLU A 59 -16.83 2.63 6.13
CA GLU A 59 -16.78 3.02 7.54
C GLU A 59 -15.42 2.66 8.20
N LYS A 60 -14.93 1.43 7.97
CA LYS A 60 -13.65 1.01 8.53
C LYS A 60 -12.47 1.78 7.93
N LEU A 61 -12.51 2.11 6.63
CA LEU A 61 -11.48 2.93 5.97
C LEU A 61 -11.47 4.34 6.56
N ASP A 62 -12.61 4.97 6.75
CA ASP A 62 -12.74 6.31 7.32
C ASP A 62 -12.21 6.38 8.75
N ILE A 63 -12.57 5.40 9.58
CA ILE A 63 -12.06 5.32 10.96
C ILE A 63 -10.55 5.13 10.99
N LEU A 64 -10.01 4.23 10.17
CA LEU A 64 -8.57 3.96 10.13
C LEU A 64 -7.76 5.13 9.57
N GLY A 65 -8.31 5.88 8.61
CA GLY A 65 -7.72 7.07 8.00
C GLY A 65 -7.88 8.36 8.80
N SER A 66 -8.60 8.32 9.94
CA SER A 66 -8.83 9.51 10.79
C SER A 66 -7.51 10.17 11.21
N GLY A 67 -7.47 11.49 11.26
CA GLY A 67 -6.26 12.25 11.57
C GLY A 67 -5.41 12.60 10.33
N GLY A 68 -5.91 12.36 9.12
CA GLY A 68 -5.25 12.76 7.87
C GLY A 68 -4.03 11.90 7.52
N GLU A 69 -4.04 10.62 7.89
CA GLU A 69 -3.00 9.68 7.50
C GLU A 69 -3.12 9.32 6.01
N ASP A 70 -1.98 9.02 5.35
CA ASP A 70 -1.96 8.52 3.97
C ASP A 70 -2.18 7.01 3.92
N ILE A 71 -2.18 6.43 2.72
CA ILE A 71 -2.47 5.00 2.48
C ILE A 71 -1.65 4.04 3.35
N ARG A 72 -0.53 4.46 3.94
CA ARG A 72 0.28 3.65 4.86
C ARG A 72 -0.48 3.27 6.14
N PHE A 73 -1.59 3.93 6.45
CA PHE A 73 -2.45 3.52 7.57
C PHE A 73 -2.95 2.08 7.45
N LEU A 74 -3.01 1.52 6.24
CA LEU A 74 -3.39 0.12 6.01
C LEU A 74 -2.30 -0.89 6.43
N SER A 75 -1.04 -0.44 6.60
CA SER A 75 0.08 -1.31 6.94
C SER A 75 -0.15 -2.05 8.27
N GLY A 76 -0.07 -3.37 8.26
CA GLY A 76 -0.32 -4.22 9.43
C GLY A 76 -1.79 -4.36 9.84
N ARG A 77 -2.71 -3.61 9.23
CA ARG A 77 -4.16 -3.67 9.52
C ARG A 77 -4.92 -4.64 8.62
N LEU A 78 -4.23 -5.23 7.66
CA LEU A 78 -4.74 -6.34 6.85
C LEU A 78 -3.70 -7.49 6.90
N PRO A 79 -4.13 -8.76 6.94
CA PRO A 79 -3.21 -9.89 6.95
C PRO A 79 -2.25 -9.85 5.75
N SER A 80 -0.97 -10.15 6.00
CA SER A 80 0.11 -10.19 5.00
C SER A 80 0.42 -8.88 4.29
N LEU A 81 -0.19 -7.74 4.66
CA LEU A 81 0.06 -6.44 4.04
C LEU A 81 1.02 -5.61 4.89
N ASN A 82 2.11 -5.15 4.27
CA ASN A 82 3.01 -4.13 4.80
C ASN A 82 3.15 -3.02 3.77
N ILE A 83 3.17 -1.76 4.21
CA ILE A 83 3.33 -0.58 3.34
C ILE A 83 4.33 0.35 3.99
N GLU A 84 5.30 0.83 3.22
CA GLU A 84 6.27 1.80 3.68
C GLU A 84 6.55 2.84 2.59
N SER A 85 7.27 3.91 2.92
CA SER A 85 7.71 4.93 1.97
C SER A 85 8.95 5.63 2.47
N SER A 86 9.91 5.86 1.58
CA SER A 86 11.05 6.74 1.80
C SER A 86 10.86 8.15 1.22
N PHE A 87 9.73 8.41 0.55
CA PHE A 87 9.35 9.72 -0.02
C PHE A 87 8.15 10.37 0.69
N GLY A 88 7.92 10.04 1.96
CA GLY A 88 6.77 10.55 2.71
C GLY A 88 5.45 10.05 2.14
N ARG A 89 4.52 10.97 1.80
CA ARG A 89 3.17 10.67 1.32
C ARG A 89 3.11 10.32 -0.18
N ALA A 90 4.20 10.51 -0.93
CA ALA A 90 4.16 10.51 -2.40
C ALA A 90 4.39 9.13 -3.03
N PHE A 91 5.22 8.28 -2.45
CA PHE A 91 5.71 7.05 -3.08
C PHE A 91 5.53 5.83 -2.15
N PRO A 92 4.32 5.29 -1.99
CA PRO A 92 4.12 4.10 -1.17
C PRO A 92 4.61 2.84 -1.88
N ARG A 93 5.27 1.96 -1.13
CA ARG A 93 5.71 0.63 -1.57
C ARG A 93 4.92 -0.43 -0.81
N PHE A 94 4.33 -1.34 -1.57
CA PHE A 94 3.43 -2.36 -1.06
C PHE A 94 4.12 -3.72 -1.05
N TYR A 95 3.90 -4.46 0.04
CA TYR A 95 4.41 -5.82 0.24
C TYR A 95 3.25 -6.73 0.65
N ILE A 96 3.02 -7.79 -0.13
CA ILE A 96 2.02 -8.81 0.18
C ILE A 96 2.72 -10.16 0.30
N ARG A 97 2.50 -10.88 1.39
CA ARG A 97 3.18 -12.15 1.69
C ARG A 97 4.71 -12.03 1.61
N GLY A 98 5.26 -10.87 1.92
CA GLY A 98 6.67 -10.53 1.86
C GLY A 98 7.21 -10.20 0.47
N LEU A 99 6.42 -10.34 -0.59
CA LEU A 99 6.80 -9.91 -1.93
C LEU A 99 6.51 -8.42 -2.11
N GLY A 100 7.53 -7.65 -2.44
CA GLY A 100 7.48 -6.21 -2.64
C GLY A 100 8.73 -5.73 -3.39
N ASN A 101 8.91 -4.42 -3.48
CA ASN A 101 10.07 -3.82 -4.12
C ASN A 101 10.66 -2.70 -3.28
N GLY A 102 11.92 -2.87 -2.85
CA GLY A 102 12.69 -1.86 -2.10
C GLY A 102 13.28 -0.77 -2.98
N ASP A 103 13.18 -0.84 -4.30
CA ASP A 103 13.68 0.17 -5.22
C ASP A 103 12.96 1.49 -5.02
N PHE A 104 13.72 2.57 -5.00
CA PHE A 104 13.24 3.92 -4.83
C PHE A 104 13.27 4.76 -6.14
N ASP A 105 13.74 4.19 -7.25
CA ASP A 105 13.71 4.89 -8.53
C ASP A 105 12.26 5.08 -9.01
N LEU A 106 11.96 6.23 -9.59
CA LEU A 106 10.58 6.61 -9.94
C LEU A 106 10.00 5.79 -11.10
N ASN A 107 10.82 5.02 -11.83
CA ASN A 107 10.40 4.05 -12.84
C ASN A 107 10.30 2.60 -12.32
N ALA A 108 10.53 2.39 -11.02
CA ALA A 108 10.59 1.05 -10.43
C ALA A 108 9.24 0.34 -10.45
N SER A 109 9.15 -0.80 -11.11
CA SER A 109 7.96 -1.66 -11.10
C SER A 109 7.78 -2.32 -9.73
N GLN A 110 6.54 -2.49 -9.29
CA GLN A 110 6.19 -3.17 -8.03
C GLN A 110 5.46 -4.49 -8.32
N PRO A 111 5.68 -5.56 -7.54
CA PRO A 111 4.98 -6.83 -7.71
C PRO A 111 3.55 -6.83 -7.15
N VAL A 112 3.13 -5.73 -6.54
CA VAL A 112 1.76 -5.47 -6.08
C VAL A 112 1.15 -4.40 -6.96
N SER A 113 0.03 -4.72 -7.61
CA SER A 113 -0.72 -3.76 -8.40
C SER A 113 -1.80 -3.09 -7.58
N LEU A 114 -2.06 -1.84 -7.90
CA LEU A 114 -3.18 -1.08 -7.36
C LEU A 114 -4.16 -0.80 -8.48
N ILE A 115 -5.41 -1.16 -8.26
CA ILE A 115 -6.51 -0.95 -9.21
C ILE A 115 -7.47 0.04 -8.59
N TYR A 116 -7.76 1.11 -9.29
CA TYR A 116 -8.74 2.10 -8.87
C TYR A 116 -9.86 2.16 -9.91
N ASP A 117 -11.07 1.81 -9.50
CA ASP A 117 -12.23 1.80 -10.41
C ASP A 117 -11.96 1.07 -11.75
N GLU A 118 -11.43 -0.16 -11.70
CA GLU A 118 -11.05 -1.00 -12.84
C GLU A 118 -9.79 -0.56 -13.60
N VAL A 119 -9.20 0.62 -13.32
CA VAL A 119 -7.97 1.11 -13.95
C VAL A 119 -6.75 0.75 -13.11
N VAL A 120 -5.73 0.16 -13.75
CA VAL A 120 -4.45 -0.12 -13.08
C VAL A 120 -3.64 1.17 -12.92
N LEU A 121 -3.13 1.42 -11.72
CA LEU A 121 -2.18 2.50 -11.43
C LEU A 121 -0.78 1.88 -11.36
N GLU A 122 0.00 2.05 -12.41
CA GLU A 122 1.30 1.39 -12.54
C GLU A 122 2.40 2.14 -11.78
N ASN A 123 2.57 3.44 -12.07
CA ASN A 123 3.63 4.22 -11.44
C ASN A 123 3.42 4.33 -9.92
N PRO A 124 4.47 4.13 -9.09
CA PRO A 124 4.35 4.20 -7.64
C PRO A 124 3.78 5.53 -7.10
N LEU A 125 4.02 6.66 -7.77
CA LEU A 125 3.47 7.96 -7.37
C LEU A 125 1.93 8.02 -7.49
N LEU A 126 1.35 7.30 -8.46
CA LEU A 126 -0.11 7.18 -8.61
C LEU A 126 -0.73 6.34 -7.49
N LYS A 127 0.00 5.35 -6.96
CA LYS A 127 -0.47 4.42 -5.93
C LYS A 127 -0.71 5.08 -4.56
N GLY A 128 -0.25 6.31 -4.37
CA GLY A 128 -0.50 7.11 -3.18
C GLY A 128 -1.77 7.97 -3.23
N PHE A 129 -2.66 7.78 -4.20
CA PHE A 129 -3.90 8.55 -4.29
C PHE A 129 -4.70 8.46 -2.97
N PRO A 130 -5.23 9.58 -2.43
CA PRO A 130 -5.93 9.59 -1.16
C PRO A 130 -7.17 8.71 -1.15
N VAL A 131 -7.40 8.10 0.02
CA VAL A 131 -8.58 7.25 0.28
C VAL A 131 -9.71 8.14 0.77
N PHE A 132 -10.74 8.37 -0.06
CA PHE A 132 -11.95 9.11 0.27
C PHE A 132 -13.10 8.72 -0.64
N ASP A 133 -14.33 8.80 -0.12
CA ASP A 133 -15.57 8.49 -0.84
C ASP A 133 -15.50 7.13 -1.57
N LEU A 134 -15.05 6.11 -0.84
CA LEU A 134 -14.97 4.73 -1.32
C LEU A 134 -16.17 3.92 -0.86
N ASP A 135 -16.58 2.97 -1.68
CA ASP A 135 -17.50 1.91 -1.30
C ASP A 135 -16.78 0.83 -0.50
N ARG A 136 -15.61 0.40 -0.98
CA ARG A 136 -14.79 -0.62 -0.34
C ARG A 136 -13.37 -0.69 -0.89
N LEU A 137 -12.53 -1.39 -0.14
CA LEU A 137 -11.22 -1.89 -0.56
C LEU A 137 -11.25 -3.42 -0.58
N GLU A 138 -10.68 -4.03 -1.62
CA GLU A 138 -10.47 -5.47 -1.74
C GLU A 138 -8.95 -5.75 -1.79
N LEU A 139 -8.44 -6.57 -0.87
CA LEU A 139 -7.06 -7.09 -0.90
C LEU A 139 -7.08 -8.53 -1.40
N LEU A 140 -6.57 -8.74 -2.61
CA LEU A 140 -6.42 -10.04 -3.25
C LEU A 140 -4.97 -10.51 -3.08
N ARG A 141 -4.76 -11.63 -2.37
CA ARG A 141 -3.43 -12.12 -2.02
C ARG A 141 -2.97 -13.24 -2.97
N GLY A 142 -1.67 -13.26 -3.24
CA GLY A 142 -1.06 -14.19 -4.18
C GLY A 142 -1.25 -13.80 -5.66
N PRO A 143 -0.68 -14.56 -6.62
CA PRO A 143 -0.66 -14.17 -8.02
C PRO A 143 -2.03 -13.95 -8.64
N GLN A 144 -2.19 -12.82 -9.34
CA GLN A 144 -3.41 -12.40 -10.02
C GLN A 144 -3.19 -12.19 -11.54
N GLY A 145 -2.21 -12.89 -12.10
CA GLY A 145 -1.75 -12.67 -13.47
C GLY A 145 -2.77 -12.96 -14.58
N SER A 146 -3.76 -13.84 -14.35
CA SER A 146 -4.76 -14.21 -15.36
C SER A 146 -5.68 -13.04 -15.74
N LEU A 147 -6.24 -12.33 -14.77
CA LEU A 147 -7.20 -11.25 -15.00
C LEU A 147 -6.57 -9.85 -14.92
N PHE A 148 -5.63 -9.63 -14.00
CA PHE A 148 -5.03 -8.31 -13.78
C PHE A 148 -3.67 -8.12 -14.47
N GLY A 149 -3.03 -9.23 -14.87
CA GLY A 149 -1.89 -9.20 -15.78
C GLY A 149 -0.55 -8.99 -15.12
N ARG A 150 0.30 -8.19 -15.78
CA ARG A 150 1.67 -7.94 -15.36
C ARG A 150 1.73 -7.25 -13.98
N ASN A 151 2.84 -7.43 -13.30
CA ASN A 151 3.15 -6.74 -12.04
C ASN A 151 2.14 -7.03 -10.90
N THR A 152 1.52 -8.23 -10.96
CA THR A 152 0.58 -8.73 -9.95
C THR A 152 0.99 -10.06 -9.32
N PRO A 153 2.29 -10.45 -9.30
CA PRO A 153 2.67 -11.75 -8.75
C PRO A 153 2.52 -11.85 -7.23
N ALA A 154 2.52 -10.73 -6.50
CA ALA A 154 2.29 -10.70 -5.06
C ALA A 154 0.80 -10.58 -4.69
N GLY A 155 0.04 -9.82 -5.49
CA GLY A 155 -1.37 -9.57 -5.26
C GLY A 155 -1.83 -8.22 -5.80
N VAL A 156 -3.07 -7.87 -5.46
CA VAL A 156 -3.75 -6.65 -5.90
C VAL A 156 -4.44 -5.98 -4.72
N LEU A 157 -4.30 -4.65 -4.63
CA LEU A 157 -5.22 -3.80 -3.87
C LEU A 157 -6.19 -3.16 -4.85
N LYS A 158 -7.48 -3.36 -4.62
CA LYS A 158 -8.53 -2.83 -5.48
C LYS A 158 -9.41 -1.88 -4.69
N PHE A 159 -9.53 -0.65 -5.17
CA PHE A 159 -10.37 0.41 -4.62
C PHE A 159 -11.58 0.62 -5.51
N GLU A 160 -12.76 0.58 -4.91
CA GLU A 160 -14.02 0.88 -5.57
C GLU A 160 -14.60 2.16 -4.98
N SER A 161 -14.80 3.18 -5.81
CA SER A 161 -15.43 4.42 -5.39
C SER A 161 -16.95 4.27 -5.32
N VAL A 162 -17.59 5.08 -4.47
CA VAL A 162 -19.07 5.18 -4.48
C VAL A 162 -19.52 5.71 -5.84
N GLN A 163 -20.38 4.96 -6.51
CA GLN A 163 -20.87 5.32 -7.84
C GLN A 163 -22.07 6.27 -7.77
N PRO A 164 -22.29 7.10 -8.81
CA PRO A 164 -23.50 7.89 -8.93
C PRO A 164 -24.75 7.01 -8.92
N ALA A 165 -25.80 7.49 -8.27
CA ALA A 165 -27.12 6.86 -8.23
C ALA A 165 -28.21 7.89 -8.52
N GLN A 166 -29.43 7.43 -8.84
CA GLN A 166 -30.58 8.33 -9.06
C GLN A 166 -31.05 8.98 -7.75
N GLU A 167 -30.94 8.26 -6.63
CA GLU A 167 -31.28 8.79 -5.32
C GLU A 167 -30.27 9.84 -4.89
N ARG A 168 -30.77 10.92 -4.30
CA ARG A 168 -29.90 11.98 -3.77
C ARG A 168 -29.25 11.51 -2.49
N SER A 169 -27.93 11.57 -2.46
CA SER A 169 -27.14 11.22 -1.27
C SER A 169 -25.89 12.07 -1.17
N GLY A 170 -25.39 12.22 0.05
CA GLY A 170 -24.16 12.93 0.28
C GLY A 170 -23.73 12.88 1.73
N TYR A 171 -22.52 13.33 1.98
CA TYR A 171 -21.98 13.51 3.33
C TYR A 171 -21.00 14.67 3.36
N GLY A 172 -20.73 15.15 4.56
CA GLY A 172 -19.65 16.07 4.86
C GLY A 172 -19.00 15.68 6.17
N GLN A 173 -17.67 15.69 6.19
CA GLN A 173 -16.85 15.38 7.36
C GLN A 173 -15.86 16.51 7.61
N PHE A 174 -15.65 16.85 8.87
CA PHE A 174 -14.65 17.82 9.32
C PHE A 174 -13.97 17.28 10.57
N ALA A 175 -12.65 17.22 10.54
CA ALA A 175 -11.85 16.86 11.71
C ALA A 175 -10.78 17.91 12.01
N TYR A 176 -10.52 18.12 13.31
CA TYR A 176 -9.42 18.95 13.81
C TYR A 176 -8.66 18.21 14.89
N GLY A 177 -7.34 18.23 14.81
CA GLY A 177 -6.49 17.49 15.73
C GLY A 177 -5.14 18.11 16.01
N ARG A 178 -4.31 17.37 16.74
CA ARG A 178 -2.95 17.73 17.12
C ARG A 178 -2.13 18.12 15.88
N PHE A 179 -1.16 19.02 16.05
CA PHE A 179 -0.31 19.60 14.99
C PHE A 179 -1.11 20.44 13.97
N ASP A 180 -2.20 21.08 14.43
CA ASP A 180 -3.10 21.84 13.56
C ASP A 180 -3.58 21.01 12.35
N THR A 181 -3.77 19.71 12.58
CA THR A 181 -4.29 18.81 11.56
C THR A 181 -5.74 19.13 11.28
N VAL A 182 -6.06 19.43 10.03
CA VAL A 182 -7.40 19.59 9.50
C VAL A 182 -7.62 18.50 8.46
N ASN A 183 -8.71 17.77 8.59
CA ASN A 183 -9.19 16.85 7.56
C ASN A 183 -10.64 17.20 7.24
N THR A 184 -10.93 17.44 6.00
CA THR A 184 -12.29 17.75 5.52
C THR A 184 -12.52 16.99 4.24
N GLU A 185 -13.61 16.24 4.22
CA GLU A 185 -14.05 15.58 3.00
C GLU A 185 -15.57 15.64 2.85
N GLY A 186 -16.03 15.36 1.65
CA GLY A 186 -17.45 15.28 1.40
C GLY A 186 -17.77 14.87 -0.01
N ALA A 187 -19.00 14.43 -0.18
CA ALA A 187 -19.55 14.04 -1.46
C ALA A 187 -21.02 14.42 -1.58
N ILE A 188 -21.45 14.68 -2.81
CA ILE A 188 -22.85 14.88 -3.16
C ILE A 188 -23.12 14.22 -4.50
N GLY A 189 -24.24 13.51 -4.61
CA GLY A 189 -24.69 12.86 -5.84
C GLY A 189 -26.20 12.79 -5.96
N GLY A 190 -26.65 12.42 -7.15
CA GLY A 190 -28.08 12.24 -7.45
C GLY A 190 -28.37 12.21 -8.95
N GLY A 191 -29.61 11.93 -9.30
CA GLY A 191 -30.11 11.96 -10.68
C GLY A 191 -30.10 13.37 -11.28
N LEU A 192 -29.60 13.50 -12.49
CA LEU A 192 -29.65 14.70 -13.32
C LEU A 192 -30.82 14.61 -14.31
N SER A 193 -31.15 13.40 -14.74
CA SER A 193 -32.33 13.05 -15.58
C SER A 193 -32.60 11.54 -15.38
N GLU A 194 -33.64 11.01 -16.02
CA GLU A 194 -34.00 9.58 -15.96
C GLU A 194 -32.80 8.67 -16.36
N ALA A 195 -31.91 9.13 -17.25
CA ALA A 195 -30.81 8.35 -17.78
C ALA A 195 -29.42 8.79 -17.20
N TRP A 196 -29.34 9.92 -16.51
CA TRP A 196 -28.09 10.44 -16.01
C TRP A 196 -28.11 10.64 -14.51
N SER A 197 -27.08 10.18 -13.85
CA SER A 197 -26.74 10.55 -12.48
C SER A 197 -25.29 11.04 -12.37
N ALA A 198 -25.00 11.82 -11.35
CA ALA A 198 -23.66 12.33 -11.09
C ALA A 198 -23.32 12.29 -9.61
N ARG A 199 -22.02 12.21 -9.32
CA ARG A 199 -21.45 12.33 -7.97
C ARG A 199 -20.17 13.14 -8.03
N VAL A 200 -20.03 14.10 -7.12
CA VAL A 200 -18.81 14.88 -6.93
C VAL A 200 -18.34 14.68 -5.50
N SER A 201 -17.09 14.38 -5.32
CA SER A 201 -16.45 14.21 -4.02
C SER A 201 -15.12 14.95 -3.95
N GLY A 202 -14.71 15.32 -2.74
CA GLY A 202 -13.47 16.03 -2.51
C GLY A 202 -12.94 15.85 -1.11
N LEU A 203 -11.60 15.93 -0.99
CA LEU A 203 -10.83 15.82 0.23
C LEU A 203 -9.87 17.02 0.32
N TYR A 204 -9.77 17.61 1.51
CA TYR A 204 -8.71 18.52 1.88
C TYR A 204 -8.10 18.12 3.20
N GLN A 205 -6.80 17.88 3.21
CA GLN A 205 -6.02 17.55 4.39
C GLN A 205 -4.89 18.55 4.58
N ARG A 206 -4.65 18.94 5.82
CA ARG A 206 -3.52 19.77 6.21
C ARG A 206 -3.01 19.33 7.57
N ARG A 207 -1.68 19.37 7.73
CA ARG A 207 -1.00 19.31 9.02
C ARG A 207 0.00 20.45 9.09
N GLY A 208 0.12 21.13 10.22
CA GLY A 208 1.19 22.09 10.47
C GLY A 208 2.53 21.40 10.66
N ASP A 209 3.60 22.11 10.39
CA ASP A 209 4.94 21.64 10.75
C ASP A 209 5.06 21.47 12.27
N TRP A 210 5.82 20.46 12.73
CA TRP A 210 5.92 20.14 14.15
C TRP A 210 7.30 19.59 14.55
N VAL A 211 8.22 19.50 13.60
CA VAL A 211 9.60 19.04 13.83
C VAL A 211 10.54 20.24 13.82
N ASP A 212 11.28 20.39 14.93
CA ASP A 212 12.29 21.42 15.08
C ASP A 212 13.55 21.04 14.32
N ASN A 213 14.22 22.02 13.73
CA ASN A 213 15.55 21.84 13.16
C ASN A 213 16.61 22.49 14.04
N ALA A 214 17.36 21.69 14.77
CA ALA A 214 18.42 22.16 15.67
C ALA A 214 19.59 22.83 14.93
N PHE A 215 19.82 22.48 13.66
CA PHE A 215 20.87 23.13 12.85
C PHE A 215 20.50 24.58 12.51
N THR A 216 19.27 24.83 12.07
CA THR A 216 18.81 26.19 11.74
C THR A 216 18.33 26.98 12.95
N GLY A 217 18.08 26.31 14.08
CA GLY A 217 17.46 26.88 15.28
C GLY A 217 15.98 27.25 15.09
N ARG A 218 15.34 26.73 14.05
CA ARG A 218 13.91 26.97 13.78
C ARG A 218 13.06 25.89 14.43
N SER A 219 11.99 26.32 15.11
CA SER A 219 10.93 25.44 15.59
C SER A 219 9.90 25.22 14.49
N ASP A 220 9.21 24.06 14.55
CA ASP A 220 8.09 23.71 13.66
C ASP A 220 8.41 23.94 12.18
N GLN A 221 9.50 23.32 11.71
CA GLN A 221 10.02 23.54 10.34
C GLN A 221 9.61 22.45 9.35
N TYR A 222 9.29 21.24 9.82
CA TYR A 222 9.09 20.08 8.96
C TYR A 222 7.94 19.18 9.41
N GLU A 223 7.59 18.19 8.56
CA GLU A 223 6.55 17.16 8.71
C GLU A 223 5.13 17.72 8.58
N GLY A 224 4.99 18.96 8.10
CA GLY A 224 3.72 19.51 7.65
C GLY A 224 3.43 19.12 6.20
N TYR A 225 2.16 19.21 5.83
CA TYR A 225 1.69 18.99 4.47
C TYR A 225 0.34 19.66 4.23
N ARG A 226 0.03 19.86 2.97
CA ARG A 226 -1.28 20.25 2.45
C ARG A 226 -1.58 19.35 1.25
N GLU A 227 -2.74 18.72 1.27
CA GLU A 227 -3.18 17.82 0.23
C GLU A 227 -4.64 18.10 -0.14
N PHE A 228 -4.90 18.18 -1.42
CA PHE A 228 -6.23 18.30 -1.98
C PHE A 228 -6.44 17.19 -3.00
N ALA A 229 -7.61 16.55 -2.97
CA ALA A 229 -8.03 15.63 -4.01
C ALA A 229 -9.51 15.83 -4.33
N GLY A 230 -9.87 15.57 -5.57
CA GLY A 230 -11.25 15.67 -6.03
C GLY A 230 -11.57 14.66 -7.11
N ARG A 231 -12.84 14.27 -7.18
CA ARG A 231 -13.37 13.35 -8.17
C ARG A 231 -14.77 13.77 -8.61
N ALA A 232 -15.03 13.68 -9.91
CA ALA A 232 -16.34 13.85 -10.49
C ALA A 232 -16.69 12.63 -11.35
N GLN A 233 -17.84 12.05 -11.11
CA GLN A 233 -18.34 10.88 -11.83
C GLN A 233 -19.68 11.18 -12.47
N PHE A 234 -19.90 10.64 -13.67
CA PHE A 234 -21.15 10.73 -14.43
C PHE A 234 -21.52 9.34 -14.92
N LEU A 235 -22.69 8.88 -14.51
CA LEU A 235 -23.25 7.60 -14.92
C LEU A 235 -24.38 7.83 -15.89
N TYR A 236 -24.32 7.15 -17.03
CA TYR A 236 -25.33 7.17 -18.09
C TYR A 236 -25.92 5.77 -18.28
N GLU A 237 -27.19 5.62 -17.98
CA GLU A 237 -27.97 4.39 -18.08
C GLU A 237 -29.28 4.70 -18.84
N PRO A 238 -29.25 4.75 -20.20
CA PRO A 238 -30.43 5.08 -21.00
C PRO A 238 -31.45 3.96 -21.03
N ASN A 239 -31.03 2.74 -20.74
CA ASN A 239 -31.83 1.51 -20.69
C ASN A 239 -31.07 0.42 -19.94
N ASP A 240 -31.70 -0.72 -19.67
CA ASP A 240 -31.15 -1.84 -18.92
C ASP A 240 -29.95 -2.55 -19.60
N SER A 241 -29.73 -2.32 -20.89
CA SER A 241 -28.69 -2.99 -21.68
C SER A 241 -27.46 -2.14 -21.94
N SER A 242 -27.46 -0.87 -21.54
CA SER A 242 -26.39 0.06 -21.85
C SER A 242 -25.98 0.89 -20.62
N ARG A 243 -24.73 0.86 -20.25
CA ARG A 243 -24.19 1.58 -19.12
C ARG A 243 -22.86 2.24 -19.47
N ALA A 244 -22.69 3.50 -19.12
CA ALA A 244 -21.43 4.24 -19.27
C ALA A 244 -21.14 5.02 -18.01
N LEU A 245 -19.97 4.80 -17.41
CA LEU A 245 -19.50 5.53 -16.25
C LEU A 245 -18.22 6.28 -16.62
N PHE A 246 -18.25 7.59 -16.46
CA PHE A 246 -17.11 8.49 -16.68
C PHE A 246 -16.61 9.00 -15.34
N ASN A 247 -15.31 9.04 -15.18
CA ASN A 247 -14.62 9.55 -13.99
C ASN A 247 -13.55 10.54 -14.41
N VAL A 248 -13.43 11.65 -13.70
CA VAL A 248 -12.29 12.57 -13.75
C VAL A 248 -11.86 12.85 -12.33
N HIS A 249 -10.57 12.78 -12.06
CA HIS A 249 -10.03 13.04 -10.74
C HIS A 249 -8.71 13.82 -10.79
N LEU A 250 -8.38 14.42 -9.66
CA LEU A 250 -7.15 15.19 -9.49
C LEU A 250 -6.64 15.09 -8.06
N ARG A 251 -5.33 15.32 -7.88
CA ARG A 251 -4.64 15.42 -6.60
C ARG A 251 -3.58 16.51 -6.66
N ASP A 252 -3.42 17.30 -5.59
CA ASP A 252 -2.35 18.27 -5.40
C ASP A 252 -1.80 18.09 -3.98
N LEU A 253 -0.51 17.80 -3.85
CA LEU A 253 0.20 17.61 -2.60
C LEU A 253 1.40 18.57 -2.54
N ASP A 254 1.53 19.28 -1.43
CA ASP A 254 2.70 20.11 -1.08
C ASP A 254 3.05 19.84 0.39
N GLY A 255 4.27 19.46 0.69
CA GLY A 255 4.67 19.15 2.05
C GLY A 255 6.16 18.82 2.17
N THR A 256 6.48 18.19 3.27
CA THR A 256 7.83 17.75 3.60
C THR A 256 8.09 16.39 2.96
N ALA A 257 9.25 16.18 2.33
CA ALA A 257 9.76 14.87 1.97
C ALA A 257 10.12 14.08 3.25
N ARG A 258 10.35 12.77 3.14
CA ARG A 258 10.73 11.95 4.29
C ARG A 258 11.94 12.53 5.01
N LEU A 259 11.87 12.66 6.33
CA LEU A 259 13.00 13.09 7.15
C LEU A 259 13.91 11.91 7.46
N PHE A 260 15.09 11.91 6.91
CA PHE A 260 16.18 11.02 7.30
C PHE A 260 16.90 11.60 8.53
N ARG A 261 17.43 10.71 9.37
CA ARG A 261 18.14 11.07 10.58
C ARG A 261 19.40 10.22 10.69
N ALA A 262 20.55 10.85 10.64
CA ALA A 262 21.84 10.17 10.76
C ALA A 262 22.11 9.72 12.20
N ASN A 263 22.88 8.62 12.35
CA ASN A 263 23.30 8.04 13.63
C ASN A 263 22.15 7.81 14.63
N VAL A 264 21.00 7.35 14.13
CA VAL A 264 19.83 7.10 14.99
C VAL A 264 19.88 5.78 15.72
N PHE A 265 20.67 4.83 15.27
CA PHE A 265 20.81 3.52 15.89
C PHE A 265 22.03 3.44 16.80
N LYS A 266 21.92 2.69 17.88
CA LYS A 266 23.08 2.30 18.70
C LYS A 266 23.92 1.29 17.93
N PRO A 267 25.24 1.48 17.82
CA PRO A 267 26.11 0.49 17.19
C PRO A 267 25.91 -0.91 17.78
N GLY A 268 25.78 -1.92 16.92
CA GLY A 268 25.53 -3.31 17.30
C GLY A 268 24.09 -3.62 17.74
N SER A 269 23.13 -2.69 17.57
CA SER A 269 21.76 -2.86 18.04
C SER A 269 20.77 -2.09 17.14
N ASN A 270 19.52 -2.57 17.07
CA ASN A 270 18.40 -1.84 16.47
C ASN A 270 17.67 -0.93 17.47
N ASP A 271 18.30 -0.62 18.60
CA ASP A 271 17.83 0.41 19.51
C ASP A 271 18.13 1.81 18.96
N LEU A 272 17.18 2.72 19.14
CA LEU A 272 17.44 4.13 18.92
C LEU A 272 18.42 4.65 19.96
N VAL A 273 19.27 5.62 19.61
CA VAL A 273 20.22 6.25 20.51
C VAL A 273 19.51 6.89 21.72
N ASP A 274 20.21 6.94 22.86
CA ASP A 274 19.66 7.55 24.07
C ASP A 274 19.37 9.04 23.84
N GLY A 275 18.20 9.48 24.33
CA GLY A 275 17.76 10.86 24.15
C GLY A 275 17.19 11.19 22.77
N PHE A 276 17.04 10.20 21.87
CA PHE A 276 16.38 10.43 20.58
C PHE A 276 15.00 11.04 20.74
N ARG A 277 14.73 12.11 19.99
CA ARG A 277 13.44 12.80 19.96
C ARG A 277 12.89 12.83 18.53
N ARG A 278 11.69 12.30 18.34
CA ARG A 278 11.00 12.32 17.04
C ARG A 278 10.82 13.74 16.49
N SER A 279 10.58 14.71 17.40
CA SER A 279 10.31 16.11 17.07
C SER A 279 11.55 16.96 16.79
N VAL A 280 12.73 16.37 16.65
CA VAL A 280 13.96 17.15 16.39
C VAL A 280 14.80 16.48 15.32
N VAL A 281 15.26 17.29 14.37
CA VAL A 281 16.27 16.94 13.37
C VAL A 281 17.38 17.97 13.40
N ALA A 282 18.48 17.69 12.69
CA ALA A 282 19.58 18.61 12.50
C ALA A 282 20.08 18.52 11.06
N ILE A 283 19.22 18.88 10.13
CA ILE A 283 19.50 18.82 8.69
C ILE A 283 19.86 20.21 8.16
N ASP A 284 20.79 20.25 7.24
CA ASP A 284 21.29 21.50 6.62
C ASP A 284 20.78 21.71 5.20
N GLY A 285 20.16 20.67 4.59
CA GLY A 285 19.54 20.71 3.28
C GLY A 285 18.07 21.12 3.30
N ASP A 286 17.56 21.48 2.13
CA ASP A 286 16.15 21.66 1.92
C ASP A 286 15.42 20.31 1.97
N ASN A 287 14.16 20.36 2.46
CA ASN A 287 13.29 19.19 2.46
C ASN A 287 11.90 19.61 1.98
N ARG A 288 11.50 19.12 0.80
CA ARG A 288 10.22 19.43 0.17
C ARG A 288 9.76 18.30 -0.73
N SER A 289 8.44 18.06 -0.75
CA SER A 289 7.80 17.14 -1.69
C SER A 289 6.54 17.78 -2.28
N THR A 290 6.43 17.74 -3.60
CA THR A 290 5.23 18.18 -4.33
C THR A 290 4.79 17.10 -5.30
N LEU A 291 3.48 16.98 -5.50
CA LEU A 291 2.91 16.05 -6.48
C LEU A 291 1.59 16.62 -7.01
N ARG A 292 1.42 16.55 -8.33
CA ARG A 292 0.15 16.77 -9.00
C ARG A 292 -0.21 15.58 -9.85
N ASN A 293 -1.44 15.10 -9.70
CA ASN A 293 -1.99 14.04 -10.53
C ASN A 293 -3.30 14.52 -11.14
N VAL A 294 -3.51 14.18 -12.40
CA VAL A 294 -4.78 14.31 -13.10
C VAL A 294 -5.05 13.03 -13.85
N GLY A 295 -6.22 12.49 -13.69
CA GLY A 295 -6.59 11.26 -14.36
C GLY A 295 -8.07 11.20 -14.69
N GLY A 296 -8.43 10.14 -15.40
CA GLY A 296 -9.81 9.87 -15.73
C GLY A 296 -10.02 8.51 -16.37
N SER A 297 -11.25 8.07 -16.35
CA SER A 297 -11.65 6.80 -16.96
C SER A 297 -13.01 6.85 -17.62
N ALA A 298 -13.19 5.96 -18.59
CA ALA A 298 -14.49 5.66 -19.21
C ALA A 298 -14.73 4.15 -19.15
N ARG A 299 -15.78 3.74 -18.46
CA ARG A 299 -16.22 2.34 -18.34
C ARG A 299 -17.56 2.16 -19.04
N LEU A 300 -17.57 1.39 -20.12
CA LEU A 300 -18.75 1.12 -20.93
C LEU A 300 -19.11 -0.35 -20.78
N ALA A 301 -20.41 -0.63 -20.66
CA ALA A 301 -20.96 -1.99 -20.68
C ALA A 301 -22.18 -2.04 -21.59
N PHE A 302 -22.20 -3.02 -22.49
CA PHE A 302 -23.29 -3.26 -23.43
C PHE A 302 -23.73 -4.73 -23.31
N ASP A 303 -24.93 -4.93 -22.79
CA ASP A 303 -25.57 -6.24 -22.77
C ASP A 303 -26.12 -6.56 -24.17
N LEU A 304 -25.57 -7.62 -24.77
CA LEU A 304 -25.95 -8.14 -26.09
C LEU A 304 -26.81 -9.42 -25.98
N GLY A 305 -27.39 -9.61 -24.81
CA GLY A 305 -28.26 -10.75 -24.46
C GLY A 305 -27.47 -11.92 -23.87
N ARG A 306 -26.79 -12.71 -24.67
CA ARG A 306 -25.98 -13.84 -24.17
C ARG A 306 -24.59 -13.48 -23.68
N VAL A 307 -24.09 -12.32 -24.04
CA VAL A 307 -22.77 -11.81 -23.64
C VAL A 307 -22.87 -10.31 -23.34
N THR A 308 -22.04 -9.82 -22.44
CA THR A 308 -21.83 -8.39 -22.19
C THR A 308 -20.46 -7.98 -22.70
N LEU A 309 -20.42 -6.91 -23.48
CA LEU A 309 -19.18 -6.27 -23.92
C LEU A 309 -18.83 -5.15 -22.95
N TYR A 310 -17.63 -5.20 -22.41
CA TYR A 310 -17.04 -4.14 -21.59
C TYR A 310 -15.91 -3.43 -22.35
N SER A 311 -15.82 -2.11 -22.16
CA SER A 311 -14.69 -1.31 -22.59
C SER A 311 -14.25 -0.43 -21.44
N VAL A 312 -13.01 -0.54 -21.02
CA VAL A 312 -12.42 0.27 -19.93
C VAL A 312 -11.22 1.02 -20.48
N THR A 313 -11.34 2.34 -20.51
CA THR A 313 -10.25 3.26 -20.87
C THR A 313 -9.82 4.00 -19.64
N GLY A 314 -8.50 4.06 -19.36
CA GLY A 314 -7.92 4.83 -18.27
C GLY A 314 -6.79 5.73 -18.77
N TYR A 315 -6.75 6.94 -18.27
CA TYR A 315 -5.67 7.90 -18.51
C TYR A 315 -5.20 8.49 -17.18
N GLU A 316 -3.87 8.49 -16.97
CA GLU A 316 -3.23 9.08 -15.80
C GLU A 316 -2.02 9.92 -16.21
N SER A 317 -1.85 11.05 -15.53
CA SER A 317 -0.66 11.88 -15.61
C SER A 317 -0.29 12.36 -14.23
N VAL A 318 0.99 12.28 -13.88
CA VAL A 318 1.50 12.76 -12.60
C VAL A 318 2.79 13.54 -12.83
N ASP A 319 2.93 14.70 -12.23
CA ASP A 319 4.19 15.39 -12.04
C ASP A 319 4.56 15.43 -10.56
N SER A 320 5.85 15.34 -10.25
CA SER A 320 6.32 15.31 -8.87
C SER A 320 7.74 15.84 -8.76
N TYR A 321 8.04 16.42 -7.61
CA TYR A 321 9.40 16.80 -7.21
C TYR A 321 9.58 16.51 -5.73
N SER A 322 10.65 15.79 -5.36
CA SER A 322 10.98 15.52 -3.97
C SER A 322 12.47 15.81 -3.75
N ARG A 323 12.78 16.73 -2.84
CA ARG A 323 14.14 17.06 -2.39
C ARG A 323 14.26 16.71 -0.92
N GLY A 324 15.38 16.13 -0.52
CA GLY A 324 15.67 15.81 0.87
C GLY A 324 17.15 15.85 1.20
N ASP A 325 17.43 16.09 2.47
CA ASP A 325 18.73 15.86 3.11
C ASP A 325 18.79 14.37 3.45
N ILE A 326 19.33 13.57 2.53
CA ILE A 326 19.24 12.11 2.57
C ILE A 326 20.27 11.52 3.56
N ASP A 327 21.42 12.18 3.78
CA ASP A 327 22.38 11.76 4.80
C ASP A 327 21.84 11.98 6.23
N GLY A 328 20.82 12.83 6.38
CA GLY A 328 20.06 13.00 7.62
C GLY A 328 20.72 13.86 8.67
N GLY A 329 21.74 14.66 8.30
CA GLY A 329 22.45 15.52 9.23
C GLY A 329 23.21 16.66 8.59
N PHE A 330 23.90 17.42 9.45
CA PHE A 330 24.75 18.54 9.08
C PHE A 330 26.18 18.07 8.86
N GLY A 331 26.58 17.79 7.64
CA GLY A 331 27.95 17.50 7.24
C GLY A 331 28.86 16.88 8.30
N ALA A 332 30.15 16.93 8.09
CA ALA A 332 31.13 16.36 9.04
C ALA A 332 31.33 17.19 10.33
N SER A 333 30.75 18.39 10.43
CA SER A 333 31.01 19.32 11.54
C SER A 333 29.94 19.29 12.63
N TYR A 334 28.81 18.60 12.42
CA TYR A 334 27.73 18.51 13.41
C TYR A 334 28.08 17.49 14.51
N ALA A 335 28.05 17.93 15.75
CA ALA A 335 28.45 17.11 16.91
C ALA A 335 27.25 16.65 17.75
N PRO A 336 27.30 15.43 18.33
CA PRO A 336 26.29 14.98 19.28
C PRO A 336 26.18 15.96 20.48
N PRO A 337 24.98 16.03 21.18
CA PRO A 337 23.85 15.09 21.11
C PRO A 337 22.77 15.43 20.08
N PHE A 338 22.87 16.51 19.33
CA PHE A 338 21.80 16.97 18.44
C PHE A 338 22.01 16.57 16.99
N GLY A 339 23.15 16.06 16.68
CA GLY A 339 23.46 15.64 15.35
C GLY A 339 24.20 14.34 15.28
N PRO A 340 24.45 13.90 14.07
CA PRO A 340 25.08 12.63 13.80
C PRO A 340 26.57 12.60 14.15
N GLY A 341 27.22 13.76 14.39
CA GLY A 341 28.66 13.86 14.47
C GLY A 341 29.25 13.86 13.07
N PHE A 342 30.24 12.99 12.84
CA PHE A 342 30.87 12.86 11.54
C PHE A 342 29.90 12.18 10.53
N ILE A 343 29.68 12.83 9.37
CA ILE A 343 28.96 12.29 8.21
C ILE A 343 30.00 11.95 7.14
N PRO A 344 30.34 10.67 6.91
CA PRO A 344 31.37 10.28 5.96
C PRO A 344 30.97 10.41 4.49
N PHE A 345 29.67 10.52 4.24
CA PHE A 345 29.10 10.61 2.90
C PHE A 345 27.92 11.59 2.91
N ASP A 346 28.16 12.80 2.44
CA ASP A 346 27.12 13.82 2.36
C ASP A 346 26.27 13.65 1.08
N ALA A 347 24.95 13.72 1.24
CA ALA A 347 24.00 13.53 0.15
C ALA A 347 22.73 14.37 0.34
N GLN A 348 22.63 15.44 -0.44
CA GLN A 348 21.42 16.22 -0.59
C GLN A 348 20.93 16.04 -2.03
N SER A 349 19.87 15.30 -2.23
CA SER A 349 19.40 14.99 -3.58
C SER A 349 17.92 15.28 -3.77
N ALA A 350 17.54 15.41 -5.03
CA ALA A 350 16.16 15.48 -5.44
C ALA A 350 15.92 14.58 -6.65
N ASP A 351 14.71 14.07 -6.73
CA ASP A 351 14.19 13.41 -7.92
C ASP A 351 12.88 14.08 -8.32
N GLY A 352 12.75 14.35 -9.60
CA GLY A 352 11.57 14.90 -10.23
C GLY A 352 11.00 13.96 -11.29
N LEU A 353 9.71 14.02 -11.47
CA LEU A 353 8.98 13.39 -12.56
C LEU A 353 8.28 14.51 -13.34
N PRO A 354 8.99 15.21 -14.23
CA PRO A 354 8.41 16.37 -14.96
C PRO A 354 7.39 15.94 -16.00
N GLU A 355 7.51 14.72 -16.53
CA GLU A 355 6.59 14.18 -17.52
C GLU A 355 6.26 12.71 -17.17
N HIS A 356 4.97 12.45 -17.01
CA HIS A 356 4.43 11.10 -16.92
C HIS A 356 3.07 11.07 -17.61
N ARG A 357 2.87 10.03 -18.40
CA ARG A 357 1.61 9.76 -19.06
C ARG A 357 1.39 8.25 -19.14
N GLN A 358 0.24 7.79 -18.67
CA GLN A 358 -0.19 6.41 -18.77
C GLN A 358 -1.53 6.34 -19.49
N LEU A 359 -1.67 5.43 -20.46
CA LEU A 359 -2.93 5.09 -21.12
C LEU A 359 -3.16 3.59 -21.03
N THR A 360 -4.37 3.21 -20.64
CA THR A 360 -4.81 1.82 -20.62
C THR A 360 -6.10 1.64 -21.40
N GLN A 361 -6.24 0.51 -22.08
CA GLN A 361 -7.46 0.11 -22.75
C GLN A 361 -7.69 -1.39 -22.55
N GLU A 362 -8.87 -1.74 -22.03
CA GLU A 362 -9.34 -3.12 -21.96
C GLU A 362 -10.64 -3.27 -22.77
N PHE A 363 -10.71 -4.32 -23.56
CA PHE A 363 -11.96 -4.82 -24.13
C PHE A 363 -12.19 -6.23 -23.60
N ARG A 364 -13.38 -6.48 -23.06
CA ARG A 364 -13.73 -7.77 -22.47
C ARG A 364 -15.13 -8.18 -22.86
N LEU A 365 -15.28 -9.44 -23.29
CA LEU A 365 -16.56 -10.12 -23.45
C LEU A 365 -16.73 -11.07 -22.25
N ALA A 366 -17.88 -11.03 -21.62
CA ALA A 366 -18.25 -11.96 -20.55
C ALA A 366 -19.56 -12.64 -20.89
N SER A 367 -19.68 -13.93 -20.58
CA SER A 367 -20.94 -14.66 -20.66
C SER A 367 -21.96 -14.07 -19.67
N ASN A 368 -23.18 -14.01 -20.08
CA ASN A 368 -24.32 -13.85 -19.22
C ASN A 368 -24.88 -15.23 -18.88
N GLU A 369 -25.98 -15.59 -18.70
CA GLU A 369 -26.49 -16.89 -18.30
C GLU A 369 -26.22 -18.02 -19.34
N TRP A 370 -25.14 -18.75 -19.18
CA TRP A 370 -24.75 -19.90 -20.03
C TRP A 370 -24.93 -21.27 -19.34
N GLY A 371 -25.75 -21.32 -18.29
CA GLY A 371 -26.02 -22.54 -17.51
C GLY A 371 -24.86 -22.86 -16.55
N ALA A 372 -24.27 -24.06 -16.68
CA ALA A 372 -23.18 -24.48 -15.78
C ALA A 372 -21.80 -23.91 -16.14
N PHE A 373 -21.67 -23.14 -17.20
CA PHE A 373 -20.38 -22.61 -17.68
C PHE A 373 -20.43 -21.10 -17.87
N ASP A 374 -19.60 -20.40 -17.13
CA ASP A 374 -19.35 -18.98 -17.31
C ASP A 374 -17.94 -18.73 -17.83
N TRP A 375 -17.78 -17.73 -18.67
CA TRP A 375 -16.51 -17.38 -19.25
C TRP A 375 -16.36 -15.88 -19.50
N GLN A 376 -15.11 -15.44 -19.58
CA GLN A 376 -14.77 -14.12 -20.11
C GLN A 376 -13.49 -14.20 -20.93
N ALA A 377 -13.36 -13.32 -21.90
CA ALA A 377 -12.17 -13.18 -22.72
C ALA A 377 -11.94 -11.70 -23.07
N GLY A 378 -10.69 -11.28 -23.13
CA GLY A 378 -10.39 -9.87 -23.36
C GLY A 378 -9.02 -9.61 -23.95
N LEU A 379 -8.88 -8.35 -24.37
CA LEU A 379 -7.66 -7.72 -24.86
C LEU A 379 -7.31 -6.56 -23.95
N PHE A 380 -6.04 -6.42 -23.58
CA PHE A 380 -5.54 -5.30 -22.77
C PHE A 380 -4.35 -4.64 -23.48
N LEU A 381 -4.35 -3.31 -23.50
CA LEU A 381 -3.31 -2.45 -24.04
C LEU A 381 -2.84 -1.48 -22.97
N PHE A 382 -1.53 -1.25 -22.91
CA PHE A 382 -0.88 -0.34 -21.98
C PHE A 382 0.22 0.43 -22.71
N ASP A 383 0.28 1.74 -22.48
CA ASP A 383 1.33 2.64 -22.98
C ASP A 383 1.64 3.65 -21.88
N GLU A 384 2.91 3.78 -21.48
CA GLU A 384 3.37 4.70 -20.44
C GLU A 384 4.67 5.36 -20.86
N ASP A 385 4.74 6.69 -20.78
CA ASP A 385 5.93 7.49 -20.98
C ASP A 385 6.34 8.12 -19.63
N ILE A 386 7.63 8.06 -19.29
CA ILE A 386 8.20 8.56 -18.03
C ILE A 386 9.49 9.31 -18.33
N THR A 387 9.61 10.56 -17.86
CA THR A 387 10.88 11.30 -17.80
C THR A 387 11.22 11.56 -16.34
N ILE A 388 12.44 11.27 -15.92
CA ILE A 388 12.93 11.46 -14.55
C ILE A 388 14.14 12.37 -14.58
N ASP A 389 14.10 13.42 -13.78
CA ASP A 389 15.22 14.31 -13.48
C ASP A 389 15.77 14.00 -12.09
N SER A 390 17.07 13.72 -12.01
CA SER A 390 17.76 13.50 -10.73
C SER A 390 18.79 14.61 -10.50
N PHE A 391 18.76 15.20 -9.30
CA PHE A 391 19.60 16.34 -8.93
C PHE A 391 20.43 16.03 -7.69
N ASN A 392 21.62 16.60 -7.60
CA ASN A 392 22.38 16.68 -6.36
C ASN A 392 22.70 18.14 -6.05
N PHE A 393 22.79 18.44 -4.75
CA PHE A 393 23.08 19.76 -4.25
C PHE A 393 24.32 19.72 -3.33
N ASN A 394 25.16 20.72 -3.44
CA ASN A 394 26.33 20.82 -2.58
C ASN A 394 25.91 21.15 -1.14
N THR A 395 26.37 20.38 -0.18
CA THR A 395 26.02 20.51 1.24
C THR A 395 26.35 21.90 1.81
N PHE A 396 27.41 22.55 1.37
CA PHE A 396 27.85 23.83 1.94
C PHE A 396 27.26 25.04 1.26
N SER A 397 27.11 25.02 -0.08
CA SER A 397 26.55 26.14 -0.83
C SER A 397 25.06 26.04 -1.09
N GLY A 398 24.49 24.83 -1.01
CA GLY A 398 23.10 24.57 -1.41
C GLY A 398 22.87 24.62 -2.92
N GLU A 399 23.91 24.91 -3.73
CA GLU A 399 23.82 25.00 -5.17
C GLU A 399 23.76 23.63 -5.83
N GLN A 400 23.03 23.52 -6.94
CA GLN A 400 22.98 22.29 -7.72
C GLN A 400 24.35 21.99 -8.32
N ASN A 401 24.89 20.80 -8.02
CA ASN A 401 26.17 20.31 -8.51
C ASN A 401 26.11 18.95 -9.20
N GLY A 402 24.92 18.38 -9.34
CA GLY A 402 24.68 17.13 -10.07
C GLY A 402 23.37 17.18 -10.85
N TYR A 403 23.35 16.55 -12.04
CA TYR A 403 22.16 16.44 -12.86
C TYR A 403 22.24 15.22 -13.79
N ALA A 404 21.21 14.40 -13.76
CA ALA A 404 21.03 13.24 -14.65
C ALA A 404 19.56 13.15 -15.09
N VAL A 405 19.34 12.64 -16.29
CA VAL A 405 18.01 12.45 -16.89
C VAL A 405 17.84 10.98 -17.27
N GLN A 406 16.62 10.48 -17.11
CA GLN A 406 16.19 9.17 -17.58
C GLN A 406 14.89 9.35 -18.36
N ASP A 407 14.77 8.67 -19.50
CA ASP A 407 13.55 8.55 -20.29
C ASP A 407 13.20 7.08 -20.44
N GLN A 408 11.94 6.72 -20.16
CA GLN A 408 11.46 5.35 -20.31
C GLN A 408 10.08 5.33 -20.95
N ARG A 409 9.90 4.46 -21.92
CA ARG A 409 8.61 4.12 -22.47
C ARG A 409 8.31 2.65 -22.23
N ASN A 410 7.13 2.35 -21.69
CA ASN A 410 6.64 1.01 -21.44
C ASN A 410 5.43 0.72 -22.31
N LYS A 411 5.42 -0.43 -23.00
CA LYS A 411 4.26 -0.91 -23.75
C LYS A 411 3.95 -2.33 -23.35
N ALA A 412 2.66 -2.64 -23.16
CA ALA A 412 2.24 -4.02 -22.96
C ALA A 412 0.97 -4.34 -23.73
N TYR A 413 0.90 -5.55 -24.25
CA TYR A 413 -0.21 -6.11 -25.00
C TYR A 413 -0.57 -7.46 -24.39
N ALA A 414 -1.85 -7.70 -24.13
CA ALA A 414 -2.24 -8.99 -23.60
C ALA A 414 -3.56 -9.49 -24.15
N LEU A 415 -3.64 -10.82 -24.28
CA LEU A 415 -4.87 -11.56 -24.50
C LEU A 415 -5.12 -12.44 -23.28
N PHE A 416 -6.34 -12.45 -22.79
CA PHE A 416 -6.70 -13.27 -21.64
C PHE A 416 -8.09 -13.91 -21.79
N THR A 417 -8.22 -15.01 -21.07
CA THR A 417 -9.52 -15.70 -20.91
C THR A 417 -9.59 -16.36 -19.56
N SER A 418 -10.77 -16.43 -18.99
CA SER A 418 -11.08 -17.23 -17.81
C SER A 418 -12.43 -17.89 -17.93
N GLY A 419 -12.64 -18.99 -17.22
CA GLY A 419 -13.91 -19.67 -17.19
C GLY A 419 -14.13 -20.43 -15.90
N GLU A 420 -15.39 -20.61 -15.56
CA GLU A 420 -15.86 -21.37 -14.42
C GLU A 420 -16.87 -22.41 -14.91
N TYR A 421 -16.78 -23.60 -14.34
CA TYR A 421 -17.67 -24.71 -14.66
C TYR A 421 -18.20 -25.36 -13.39
N ASP A 422 -19.52 -25.26 -13.19
CA ASP A 422 -20.23 -25.96 -12.14
C ASP A 422 -20.42 -27.44 -12.55
N VAL A 423 -19.54 -28.31 -12.05
CA VAL A 423 -19.61 -29.75 -12.29
C VAL A 423 -20.90 -30.31 -11.72
N ASN A 424 -21.31 -29.79 -10.57
CA ASN A 424 -22.58 -30.00 -9.89
C ASN A 424 -22.79 -28.90 -8.83
N GLU A 425 -23.89 -28.95 -8.09
CA GLU A 425 -24.23 -27.95 -7.06
C GLU A 425 -23.16 -27.81 -5.94
N SER A 426 -22.33 -28.82 -5.73
CA SER A 426 -21.32 -28.86 -4.67
C SER A 426 -19.90 -28.66 -5.18
N PHE A 427 -19.64 -28.67 -6.49
CA PHE A 427 -18.27 -28.67 -6.99
C PHE A 427 -18.13 -27.80 -8.24
N ARG A 428 -17.20 -26.82 -8.15
CA ARG A 428 -16.84 -25.91 -9.23
C ARG A 428 -15.36 -26.02 -9.58
N LEU A 429 -15.07 -25.96 -10.85
CA LEU A 429 -13.73 -25.77 -11.40
C LEU A 429 -13.66 -24.38 -12.04
N ALA A 430 -12.58 -23.65 -11.81
CA ALA A 430 -12.32 -22.37 -12.47
C ALA A 430 -10.86 -22.29 -12.91
N GLY A 431 -10.61 -21.53 -13.97
CA GLY A 431 -9.24 -21.31 -14.43
C GLY A 431 -9.16 -20.18 -15.45
N GLY A 432 -7.98 -19.59 -15.54
CA GLY A 432 -7.69 -18.49 -16.46
C GLY A 432 -6.30 -18.60 -17.06
N LEU A 433 -6.15 -18.06 -18.24
CA LEU A 433 -4.87 -17.93 -18.95
C LEU A 433 -4.74 -16.52 -19.54
N ARG A 434 -3.53 -15.98 -19.48
CA ARG A 434 -3.17 -14.71 -20.11
C ARG A 434 -1.81 -14.83 -20.76
N PHE A 435 -1.73 -14.40 -22.00
CA PHE A 435 -0.48 -14.12 -22.68
C PHE A 435 -0.22 -12.62 -22.65
N THR A 436 0.96 -12.20 -22.21
CA THR A 436 1.37 -10.80 -22.19
C THR A 436 2.71 -10.64 -22.91
N ARG A 437 2.81 -9.64 -23.76
CA ARG A 437 4.06 -9.11 -24.32
C ARG A 437 4.33 -7.76 -23.67
N ASP A 438 5.51 -7.59 -23.07
CA ASP A 438 5.98 -6.35 -22.45
C ASP A 438 7.25 -5.85 -23.14
N GLU A 439 7.34 -4.54 -23.41
CA GLU A 439 8.45 -3.92 -24.11
C GLU A 439 8.81 -2.61 -23.39
N LYS A 440 10.10 -2.37 -23.20
CA LYS A 440 10.61 -1.14 -22.61
C LYS A 440 11.69 -0.54 -23.51
N ASP A 441 11.57 0.75 -23.76
CA ASP A 441 12.61 1.58 -24.39
C ASP A 441 13.12 2.53 -23.30
N PHE A 442 14.41 2.46 -23.02
CA PHE A 442 15.03 3.25 -21.93
C PHE A 442 16.30 3.94 -22.42
N SER A 443 16.45 5.20 -21.97
CA SER A 443 17.71 5.92 -22.09
C SER A 443 18.00 6.71 -20.81
N ALA A 444 19.29 6.85 -20.48
CA ALA A 444 19.75 7.67 -19.36
C ALA A 444 21.04 8.39 -19.70
N GLN A 445 21.21 9.59 -19.14
CA GLN A 445 22.42 10.40 -19.30
C GLN A 445 22.68 11.21 -18.04
N ARG A 446 23.93 11.22 -17.55
CA ARG A 446 24.39 12.21 -16.59
C ARG A 446 24.98 13.40 -17.33
N LEU A 447 24.51 14.60 -17.03
CA LEU A 447 24.96 15.86 -17.62
C LEU A 447 25.98 16.56 -16.71
N VAL A 448 25.78 16.49 -15.39
CA VAL A 448 26.68 17.05 -14.37
C VAL A 448 26.92 16.01 -13.29
N SER A 449 28.17 15.73 -12.98
CA SER A 449 28.56 14.76 -11.93
C SER A 449 28.84 15.47 -10.60
N PRO A 450 28.19 15.07 -9.49
CA PRO A 450 28.47 15.66 -8.17
C PRO A 450 29.78 15.14 -7.57
N ILE A 451 30.28 14.00 -8.05
CA ILE A 451 31.49 13.30 -7.51
C ILE A 451 32.71 13.39 -8.44
N GLY A 452 32.66 14.18 -9.50
CA GLY A 452 33.67 14.24 -10.55
C GLY A 452 33.40 13.22 -11.69
N GLY A 453 34.28 13.17 -12.69
CA GLY A 453 34.10 12.29 -13.87
C GLY A 453 33.30 12.88 -15.04
N GLY A 454 32.64 14.02 -14.84
CA GLY A 454 31.94 14.75 -15.90
C GLY A 454 30.65 14.10 -16.38
N ALA A 455 30.22 14.49 -17.59
CA ALA A 455 29.04 13.94 -18.27
C ALA A 455 29.30 12.51 -18.77
N THR A 456 28.25 11.68 -18.81
CA THR A 456 28.29 10.39 -19.51
C THR A 456 27.78 10.54 -20.95
N GLY A 457 28.08 9.56 -21.82
CA GLY A 457 27.27 9.34 -23.01
C GLY A 457 25.86 8.90 -22.65
N VAL A 458 24.97 8.88 -23.62
CA VAL A 458 23.63 8.28 -23.46
C VAL A 458 23.79 6.76 -23.34
N LEU A 459 23.29 6.20 -22.25
CA LEU A 459 23.20 4.75 -22.04
C LEU A 459 21.77 4.30 -22.35
N THR A 460 21.60 3.17 -22.99
CA THR A 460 20.29 2.65 -23.40
C THR A 460 20.09 1.20 -23.01
N ALA A 461 18.83 0.82 -22.74
CA ALA A 461 18.43 -0.57 -22.54
C ALA A 461 17.01 -0.77 -23.11
N ASN A 462 16.80 -1.86 -23.85
CA ASN A 462 15.51 -2.15 -24.46
C ASN A 462 15.08 -3.60 -24.17
N PRO A 463 14.84 -3.94 -22.88
CA PRO A 463 14.40 -5.27 -22.54
C PRO A 463 12.95 -5.50 -22.99
N SER A 464 12.68 -6.73 -23.40
CA SER A 464 11.32 -7.17 -23.73
C SER A 464 11.11 -8.61 -23.32
N ASP A 465 9.90 -8.93 -22.89
CA ASP A 465 9.55 -10.29 -22.50
C ASP A 465 8.16 -10.69 -22.96
N SER A 466 7.93 -11.99 -23.05
CA SER A 466 6.61 -12.57 -23.31
C SER A 466 6.33 -13.64 -22.26
N ASN A 467 5.26 -13.47 -21.53
CA ASN A 467 4.94 -14.34 -20.40
C ASN A 467 3.52 -14.92 -20.50
N VAL A 468 3.37 -16.15 -20.00
CA VAL A 468 2.07 -16.80 -19.82
C VAL A 468 1.78 -16.88 -18.32
N SER A 469 0.77 -16.14 -17.89
CA SER A 469 0.22 -16.22 -16.54
C SER A 469 -1.08 -17.02 -16.55
N GLY A 470 -1.46 -17.57 -15.41
CA GLY A 470 -2.72 -18.30 -15.32
C GLY A 470 -3.01 -18.80 -13.93
N ASP A 471 -4.17 -19.36 -13.76
CA ASP A 471 -4.57 -20.03 -12.54
C ASP A 471 -5.55 -21.18 -12.84
N LEU A 472 -5.61 -22.10 -11.89
CA LEU A 472 -6.55 -23.21 -11.86
C LEU A 472 -7.00 -23.42 -10.42
N SER A 473 -8.31 -23.52 -10.21
CA SER A 473 -8.87 -23.74 -8.90
C SER A 473 -10.00 -24.75 -8.92
N ALA A 474 -10.21 -25.36 -7.76
CA ALA A 474 -11.32 -26.25 -7.48
C ALA A 474 -11.97 -25.82 -6.16
N SER A 475 -13.29 -25.64 -6.17
CA SER A 475 -14.09 -25.30 -5.00
C SER A 475 -15.04 -26.43 -4.68
N TRP A 476 -15.11 -26.80 -3.41
CA TRP A 476 -16.09 -27.73 -2.86
C TRP A 476 -17.00 -26.96 -1.89
N PHE A 477 -18.23 -26.76 -2.28
CA PHE A 477 -19.31 -26.20 -1.46
C PHE A 477 -19.89 -27.34 -0.60
N ILE A 478 -19.44 -27.39 0.67
CA ILE A 478 -19.93 -28.41 1.61
C ILE A 478 -21.43 -28.22 1.85
N ASP A 479 -21.82 -26.97 2.00
CA ASP A 479 -23.19 -26.46 2.07
C ASP A 479 -23.23 -24.98 1.66
N SER A 480 -24.35 -24.27 1.93
CA SER A 480 -24.51 -22.83 1.61
C SER A 480 -23.48 -21.93 2.30
N ASP A 481 -22.97 -22.34 3.44
CA ASP A 481 -22.16 -21.53 4.36
C ASP A 481 -20.70 -21.91 4.43
N ARG A 482 -20.31 -23.07 3.87
CA ARG A 482 -18.96 -23.59 3.99
C ARG A 482 -18.36 -24.02 2.67
N THR A 483 -17.22 -23.43 2.34
CA THR A 483 -16.45 -23.70 1.12
C THR A 483 -15.03 -24.11 1.44
N VAL A 484 -14.53 -25.16 0.80
CA VAL A 484 -13.11 -25.52 0.75
C VAL A 484 -12.63 -25.29 -0.68
N TYR A 485 -11.44 -24.73 -0.85
CA TYR A 485 -10.85 -24.58 -2.17
C TYR A 485 -9.37 -24.92 -2.21
N ALA A 486 -8.91 -25.29 -3.39
CA ALA A 486 -7.50 -25.38 -3.75
C ALA A 486 -7.24 -24.53 -5.00
N ARG A 487 -6.14 -23.78 -5.03
CA ARG A 487 -5.76 -22.94 -6.16
C ARG A 487 -4.27 -23.05 -6.46
N TYR A 488 -3.93 -23.27 -7.72
CA TYR A 488 -2.62 -22.97 -8.27
C TYR A 488 -2.69 -21.66 -9.05
N ALA A 489 -1.69 -20.80 -8.91
CA ALA A 489 -1.65 -19.55 -9.65
C ALA A 489 -0.22 -19.19 -10.04
N ARG A 490 -0.07 -18.66 -11.25
CA ARG A 490 1.17 -18.14 -11.80
C ARG A 490 1.01 -16.69 -12.22
N GLY A 491 1.90 -15.83 -11.74
CA GLY A 491 2.02 -14.44 -12.12
C GLY A 491 3.46 -14.07 -12.44
N PHE A 492 3.67 -12.90 -13.02
CA PHE A 492 5.01 -12.40 -13.34
C PHE A 492 5.12 -10.90 -13.10
N ARG A 493 6.34 -10.44 -12.96
CA ARG A 493 6.73 -9.04 -13.01
C ARG A 493 7.63 -8.84 -14.23
N ALA A 494 7.32 -7.80 -15.00
CA ALA A 494 8.06 -7.45 -16.22
C ALA A 494 9.51 -7.04 -15.91
N PRO A 495 10.44 -7.06 -16.90
CA PRO A 495 11.81 -6.61 -16.71
C PRO A 495 11.86 -5.20 -16.10
N SER A 496 12.84 -4.93 -15.26
CA SER A 496 13.04 -3.62 -14.64
C SER A 496 14.42 -3.05 -14.99
N ILE A 497 14.52 -1.72 -15.00
CA ILE A 497 15.75 -0.99 -15.33
C ILE A 497 16.03 -0.02 -14.19
N GLN A 498 17.25 -0.04 -13.67
CA GLN A 498 17.78 0.97 -12.79
C GLN A 498 18.83 1.77 -13.55
N GLY A 499 18.54 3.04 -13.76
CA GLY A 499 19.37 3.92 -14.58
C GLY A 499 19.70 5.26 -13.95
N ARG A 500 19.61 5.38 -12.61
CA ARG A 500 19.95 6.59 -11.88
C ARG A 500 21.45 6.84 -11.92
N LEU A 501 21.90 7.59 -12.94
CA LEU A 501 23.31 7.84 -13.19
C LEU A 501 23.93 8.94 -12.35
N LEU A 502 23.18 9.57 -11.44
CA LEU A 502 23.64 10.73 -10.67
C LEU A 502 25.00 10.46 -9.97
N PHE A 503 25.17 9.28 -9.40
CA PHE A 503 26.38 8.84 -8.67
C PHE A 503 27.10 7.65 -9.34
N GLY A 504 26.62 7.17 -10.49
CA GLY A 504 27.15 6.00 -11.19
C GLY A 504 27.31 6.21 -12.69
N ASP A 505 28.02 5.30 -13.34
CA ASP A 505 28.32 5.34 -14.79
C ASP A 505 27.73 4.17 -15.56
N SER A 506 26.88 3.37 -14.93
CA SER A 506 26.29 2.17 -15.54
C SER A 506 24.79 2.05 -15.18
N ILE A 507 24.06 1.42 -16.07
CA ILE A 507 22.67 1.00 -15.82
C ILE A 507 22.65 -0.49 -15.49
N SER A 508 21.66 -0.93 -14.72
CA SER A 508 21.40 -2.35 -14.48
C SER A 508 20.00 -2.73 -14.93
N VAL A 509 19.88 -3.94 -15.46
CA VAL A 509 18.61 -4.50 -15.94
C VAL A 509 18.38 -5.81 -15.21
N ALA A 510 17.18 -5.97 -14.69
CA ALA A 510 16.72 -7.23 -14.15
C ALA A 510 15.73 -7.89 -15.13
N ASP A 511 15.91 -9.18 -15.36
CA ASP A 511 15.00 -10.00 -16.17
C ASP A 511 13.67 -10.18 -15.45
N SER A 512 12.63 -10.61 -16.16
CA SER A 512 11.32 -10.90 -15.62
C SER A 512 11.39 -11.92 -14.49
N GLU A 513 10.66 -11.66 -13.39
CA GLU A 513 10.45 -12.67 -12.34
C GLU A 513 9.12 -13.39 -12.51
N THR A 514 9.07 -14.65 -12.13
CA THR A 514 7.85 -15.46 -12.16
C THR A 514 7.57 -16.06 -10.80
N VAL A 515 6.30 -15.99 -10.36
CA VAL A 515 5.83 -16.56 -9.10
C VAL A 515 4.85 -17.67 -9.39
N ASP A 516 5.16 -18.88 -8.92
CA ASP A 516 4.27 -20.04 -8.89
C ASP A 516 3.78 -20.25 -7.45
N SER A 517 2.46 -20.31 -7.22
CA SER A 517 1.84 -20.39 -5.89
C SER A 517 0.79 -21.49 -5.81
N LEU A 518 0.79 -22.19 -4.68
CA LEU A 518 -0.28 -23.11 -4.27
C LEU A 518 -0.97 -22.55 -3.03
N GLU A 519 -2.29 -22.61 -3.00
CA GLU A 519 -3.12 -22.14 -1.90
C GLU A 519 -4.24 -23.13 -1.61
N LEU A 520 -4.48 -23.39 -0.32
CA LEU A 520 -5.60 -24.16 0.19
C LEU A 520 -6.35 -23.27 1.17
N GLY A 521 -7.67 -23.16 1.03
CA GLY A 521 -8.46 -22.34 1.92
C GLY A 521 -9.77 -22.97 2.33
N PHE A 522 -10.26 -22.49 3.46
CA PHE A 522 -11.59 -22.77 4.00
C PHE A 522 -12.28 -21.45 4.34
N LYS A 523 -13.52 -21.33 3.93
CA LYS A 523 -14.37 -20.16 4.17
C LYS A 523 -15.69 -20.60 4.76
N SER A 524 -16.18 -19.84 5.75
CA SER A 524 -17.47 -20.15 6.36
C SER A 524 -18.20 -18.96 6.91
N ASN A 525 -19.52 -18.96 6.77
CA ASN A 525 -20.45 -18.17 7.56
C ASN A 525 -20.89 -19.02 8.76
N LEU A 526 -20.92 -18.44 9.93
CA LEU A 526 -21.21 -19.12 11.18
C LEU A 526 -22.31 -18.37 11.94
N TRP A 527 -22.99 -19.06 12.85
CA TRP A 527 -23.99 -18.47 13.75
C TRP A 527 -25.09 -17.72 13.02
N ASP A 528 -25.64 -18.30 11.96
CA ASP A 528 -26.72 -17.72 11.15
C ASP A 528 -26.35 -16.34 10.58
N GLY A 529 -25.12 -16.20 10.04
CA GLY A 529 -24.63 -14.96 9.44
C GLY A 529 -24.06 -13.94 10.46
N ARG A 530 -23.95 -14.28 11.73
CA ARG A 530 -23.35 -13.40 12.74
C ARG A 530 -21.83 -13.41 12.73
N ALA A 531 -21.21 -14.44 12.16
CA ALA A 531 -19.75 -14.51 12.03
C ALA A 531 -19.32 -15.04 10.66
N ARG A 532 -18.17 -14.55 10.21
CA ARG A 532 -17.48 -14.99 8.99
C ARG A 532 -16.06 -15.36 9.36
N PHE A 533 -15.65 -16.58 9.02
CA PHE A 533 -14.31 -17.10 9.31
C PHE A 533 -13.68 -17.65 8.04
N ASN A 534 -12.50 -17.15 7.70
CA ASN A 534 -11.72 -17.58 6.56
C ASN A 534 -10.31 -17.93 6.99
N ILE A 535 -9.76 -19.02 6.47
CA ILE A 535 -8.37 -19.41 6.66
C ILE A 535 -7.79 -19.91 5.35
N ALA A 536 -6.56 -19.52 5.04
CA ALA A 536 -5.81 -19.99 3.88
C ALA A 536 -4.37 -20.33 4.26
N ALA A 537 -3.87 -21.44 3.73
CA ALA A 537 -2.46 -21.82 3.77
C ALA A 537 -1.89 -21.72 2.36
N PHE A 538 -0.69 -21.14 2.22
CA PHE A 538 -0.05 -20.92 0.93
C PHE A 538 1.42 -21.29 0.96
N ALA A 539 1.94 -21.62 -0.23
CA ALA A 539 3.37 -21.73 -0.51
C ALA A 539 3.64 -21.24 -1.93
N TYR A 540 4.72 -20.48 -2.10
CA TYR A 540 5.14 -19.99 -3.41
C TYR A 540 6.64 -20.12 -3.63
N GLU A 541 7.00 -20.16 -4.90
CA GLU A 541 8.36 -20.07 -5.41
C GLU A 541 8.44 -18.90 -6.38
N VAL A 542 9.47 -18.07 -6.24
CA VAL A 542 9.82 -17.02 -7.18
C VAL A 542 11.05 -17.47 -7.93
N LYS A 543 11.03 -17.42 -9.25
CA LYS A 543 12.17 -17.64 -10.14
C LYS A 543 12.64 -16.32 -10.68
N ASP A 544 13.95 -16.16 -10.78
CA ASP A 544 14.60 -14.94 -11.27
C ASP A 544 14.11 -13.67 -10.53
N GLN A 545 14.00 -13.78 -9.19
CA GLN A 545 13.44 -12.69 -8.39
C GLN A 545 14.23 -11.40 -8.56
N GLN A 546 13.55 -10.33 -8.94
CA GLN A 546 14.13 -9.00 -9.03
C GLN A 546 14.33 -8.42 -7.64
N LEU A 547 15.57 -8.12 -7.31
CA LEU A 547 15.99 -7.56 -6.03
C LEU A 547 16.80 -6.29 -6.27
N THR A 548 16.72 -5.35 -5.33
CA THR A 548 17.51 -4.12 -5.34
C THR A 548 18.57 -4.19 -4.26
N ALA A 549 19.81 -4.34 -4.67
CA ALA A 549 20.96 -4.31 -3.78
C ALA A 549 21.41 -2.85 -3.60
N VAL A 550 21.43 -2.39 -2.35
CA VAL A 550 21.91 -1.08 -1.94
C VAL A 550 23.01 -1.27 -0.92
N GLY A 551 24.18 -0.71 -1.15
CA GLY A 551 25.31 -0.85 -0.20
C GLY A 551 26.68 -0.53 -0.80
N GLY A 552 27.72 -0.91 -0.05
CA GLY A 552 29.09 -0.62 -0.39
C GLY A 552 29.51 0.80 0.00
N SER A 553 30.78 1.14 -0.24
CA SER A 553 31.35 2.44 0.15
C SER A 553 30.75 3.64 -0.58
N THR A 554 30.07 3.41 -1.70
CA THR A 554 29.43 4.43 -2.54
C THR A 554 27.91 4.40 -2.46
N ASN A 555 27.34 3.47 -1.69
CA ASN A 555 25.90 3.28 -1.55
C ASN A 555 25.18 3.17 -2.91
N PHE A 556 25.74 2.34 -3.80
CA PHE A 556 25.25 2.22 -5.16
C PHE A 556 24.01 1.32 -5.23
N ASN A 557 23.01 1.73 -6.00
CA ASN A 557 21.78 0.98 -6.21
C ASN A 557 21.92 0.12 -7.47
N THR A 558 21.73 -1.18 -7.34
CA THR A 558 21.86 -2.13 -8.46
C THR A 558 20.71 -3.12 -8.46
N LEU A 559 20.07 -3.29 -9.61
CA LEU A 559 19.11 -4.37 -9.83
C LEU A 559 19.84 -5.68 -10.11
N ILE A 560 19.38 -6.73 -9.46
CA ILE A 560 19.89 -8.10 -9.62
C ILE A 560 18.72 -9.07 -9.70
N ASN A 561 18.93 -10.24 -10.31
CA ASN A 561 18.01 -11.36 -10.21
C ASN A 561 18.61 -12.41 -9.25
N ALA A 562 17.82 -12.86 -8.29
CA ALA A 562 18.10 -14.07 -7.53
C ALA A 562 17.50 -15.27 -8.25
N ASP A 563 18.26 -16.35 -8.47
CA ASP A 563 17.77 -17.55 -9.14
C ASP A 563 16.44 -18.04 -8.58
N LYS A 564 16.32 -17.96 -7.25
CA LYS A 564 15.15 -18.48 -6.53
C LYS A 564 14.94 -17.82 -5.18
N SER A 565 13.66 -17.60 -4.85
CA SER A 565 13.19 -17.35 -3.49
C SER A 565 11.94 -18.15 -3.21
N ILE A 566 11.65 -18.39 -1.94
CA ILE A 566 10.47 -19.12 -1.51
C ILE A 566 9.74 -18.39 -0.40
N GLY A 567 8.43 -18.61 -0.32
CA GLY A 567 7.61 -18.17 0.80
C GLY A 567 6.51 -19.15 1.11
N ARG A 568 6.09 -19.18 2.37
CA ARG A 568 4.98 -20.00 2.85
C ARG A 568 4.36 -19.40 4.09
N GLY A 569 3.08 -19.66 4.28
CA GLY A 569 2.39 -19.09 5.43
C GLY A 569 0.96 -19.55 5.58
N VAL A 570 0.32 -18.93 6.58
CA VAL A 570 -1.10 -19.12 6.90
C VAL A 570 -1.70 -17.74 7.17
N GLU A 571 -2.92 -17.53 6.71
CA GLU A 571 -3.70 -16.32 6.87
C GLU A 571 -5.06 -16.64 7.45
N VAL A 572 -5.54 -15.77 8.35
CA VAL A 572 -6.84 -15.90 9.01
C VAL A 572 -7.54 -14.56 8.98
N ASP A 573 -8.82 -14.55 8.62
CA ASP A 573 -9.73 -13.42 8.72
C ASP A 573 -10.99 -13.88 9.48
N LEU A 574 -11.41 -13.11 10.49
CA LEU A 574 -12.60 -13.34 11.29
C LEU A 574 -13.33 -12.01 11.54
N ASP A 575 -14.61 -11.98 11.24
CA ASP A 575 -15.54 -10.94 11.67
C ASP A 575 -16.68 -11.61 12.44
N ALA A 576 -17.08 -11.05 13.60
CA ALA A 576 -18.13 -11.66 14.40
C ALA A 576 -18.89 -10.65 15.27
N TYR A 577 -20.21 -10.67 15.23
CA TYR A 577 -21.06 -10.13 16.28
C TYR A 577 -21.08 -11.10 17.47
N VAL A 578 -20.22 -10.83 18.47
CA VAL A 578 -20.13 -11.63 19.69
C VAL A 578 -21.38 -11.43 20.56
N THR A 579 -21.91 -10.21 20.56
CA THR A 579 -23.24 -9.84 21.06
C THR A 579 -23.91 -8.97 20.00
N ASP A 580 -25.16 -8.62 20.15
CA ASP A 580 -25.86 -7.74 19.19
C ASP A 580 -25.21 -6.35 19.09
N ASN A 581 -24.45 -5.97 20.11
CA ASN A 581 -23.83 -4.66 20.24
C ASN A 581 -22.29 -4.68 20.08
N LEU A 582 -21.67 -5.86 19.99
CA LEU A 582 -20.21 -5.99 19.92
C LEU A 582 -19.79 -6.71 18.63
N LEU A 583 -19.25 -5.94 17.69
CA LEU A 583 -18.57 -6.45 16.50
C LEU A 583 -17.07 -6.54 16.76
N LEU A 584 -16.50 -7.72 16.57
CA LEU A 584 -15.06 -7.97 16.59
C LEU A 584 -14.58 -8.37 15.20
N SER A 585 -13.47 -7.78 14.76
CA SER A 585 -12.71 -8.29 13.63
C SER A 585 -11.31 -8.70 14.08
N PHE A 586 -10.81 -9.79 13.52
CA PHE A 586 -9.46 -10.28 13.77
C PHE A 586 -8.84 -10.74 12.45
N GLY A 587 -7.65 -10.24 12.17
CA GLY A 587 -6.82 -10.68 11.07
C GLY A 587 -5.47 -11.16 11.57
N TYR A 588 -4.96 -12.25 11.00
CA TYR A 588 -3.64 -12.77 11.32
C TYR A 588 -2.97 -13.36 10.09
N SER A 589 -1.67 -13.14 9.97
CA SER A 589 -0.84 -13.88 9.03
C SER A 589 0.49 -14.28 9.65
N HIS A 590 0.89 -15.51 9.35
CA HIS A 590 2.25 -15.99 9.55
C HIS A 590 2.87 -16.25 8.19
N ASN A 591 4.01 -15.62 7.89
CA ASN A 591 4.69 -15.72 6.61
C ASN A 591 6.19 -15.87 6.82
N THR A 592 6.80 -16.85 6.16
CA THR A 592 8.26 -17.01 6.11
C THR A 592 8.73 -16.89 4.67
N THR A 593 9.74 -16.05 4.44
CA THR A 593 10.39 -15.87 3.14
C THR A 593 11.85 -16.22 3.25
N GLU A 594 12.46 -16.69 2.15
CA GLU A 594 13.86 -17.05 2.14
C GLU A 594 14.45 -16.93 0.72
N ILE A 595 15.60 -16.28 0.60
CA ILE A 595 16.39 -16.20 -0.64
C ILE A 595 17.18 -17.51 -0.79
N ARG A 596 17.02 -18.21 -1.91
CA ARG A 596 17.57 -19.54 -2.19
C ARG A 596 18.57 -19.54 -3.35
N ASP A 597 19.44 -18.53 -3.40
CA ASP A 597 20.51 -18.42 -4.38
C ASP A 597 21.88 -18.47 -3.67
N ARG A 598 22.60 -19.58 -3.85
CA ARG A 598 23.92 -19.78 -3.21
C ARG A 598 25.04 -19.00 -3.90
N GLY A 599 24.84 -18.58 -5.13
CA GLY A 599 25.80 -17.81 -5.92
C GLY A 599 25.75 -16.32 -5.66
N LEU A 600 24.62 -15.87 -5.08
CA LEU A 600 24.34 -14.45 -4.92
C LEU A 600 25.05 -13.87 -3.69
N ALA A 601 25.90 -12.88 -3.94
CA ALA A 601 26.57 -12.10 -2.92
C ALA A 601 26.49 -10.62 -3.28
N ILE A 602 26.27 -9.78 -2.28
CA ILE A 602 26.08 -8.33 -2.44
C ILE A 602 27.03 -7.56 -1.53
N ALA A 603 27.28 -6.29 -1.85
CA ALA A 603 27.97 -5.39 -0.94
C ALA A 603 27.04 -5.06 0.25
N PRO A 604 27.50 -5.25 1.50
CA PRO A 604 26.77 -4.79 2.69
C PRO A 604 26.98 -3.30 2.92
N CYS A 605 26.64 -2.79 4.10
CA CYS A 605 26.95 -1.42 4.51
C CYS A 605 28.45 -1.11 4.36
N GLY A 606 28.76 0.15 4.00
CA GLY A 606 30.12 0.58 3.71
C GLY A 606 31.04 0.80 4.92
N GLY A 607 30.53 0.73 6.17
CA GLY A 607 31.37 0.88 7.36
C GLY A 607 30.69 1.37 8.63
N GLY A 608 29.40 1.63 8.65
CA GLY A 608 28.69 2.12 9.86
C GLY A 608 27.97 1.03 10.65
N CYS A 609 27.67 -0.11 10.06
CA CYS A 609 26.83 -1.16 10.65
C CYS A 609 27.58 -2.44 11.01
N THR A 610 26.94 -3.25 11.83
CA THR A 610 27.41 -4.59 12.25
C THR A 610 26.74 -5.65 11.36
N VAL A 611 27.47 -6.10 10.35
CA VAL A 611 26.99 -7.13 9.40
C VAL A 611 26.92 -8.49 10.09
N LEU A 612 25.83 -9.21 9.89
CA LEU A 612 25.55 -10.52 10.47
C LEU A 612 25.73 -11.67 9.47
N ASP A 613 25.68 -11.36 8.17
CA ASP A 613 25.82 -12.34 7.10
C ASP A 613 27.24 -12.88 6.95
N PRO A 614 27.40 -14.12 6.49
CA PRO A 614 28.71 -14.68 6.19
C PRO A 614 29.36 -13.98 4.99
N ALA A 615 30.70 -13.91 4.98
CA ALA A 615 31.45 -13.36 3.86
C ALA A 615 31.10 -14.08 2.55
N GLY A 616 30.92 -13.31 1.49
CA GLY A 616 30.73 -13.80 0.14
C GLY A 616 32.02 -14.31 -0.50
N ALA A 617 31.92 -14.88 -1.69
CA ALA A 617 33.06 -15.38 -2.44
C ALA A 617 33.99 -14.24 -2.95
N THR A 618 33.42 -13.05 -3.18
CA THR A 618 34.18 -11.86 -3.58
C THR A 618 34.48 -11.02 -2.36
N ALA A 619 35.71 -10.51 -2.24
CA ALA A 619 36.09 -9.63 -1.16
C ALA A 619 35.18 -8.39 -1.10
N GLY A 620 34.75 -8.01 0.11
CA GLY A 620 33.82 -6.88 0.32
C GLY A 620 32.36 -7.19 0.07
N THR A 621 32.01 -8.46 -0.19
CA THR A 621 30.62 -8.91 -0.33
C THR A 621 30.21 -9.86 0.79
N VAL A 622 28.90 -10.02 0.97
CA VAL A 622 28.29 -11.01 1.88
C VAL A 622 27.32 -11.89 1.12
N SER A 623 27.18 -13.14 1.57
CA SER A 623 26.18 -14.06 1.02
C SER A 623 24.83 -13.80 1.68
N ILE A 624 23.79 -13.61 0.88
CA ILE A 624 22.42 -13.43 1.37
C ILE A 624 21.57 -14.71 1.25
N TYR A 625 22.21 -15.86 1.04
CA TYR A 625 21.53 -17.15 1.03
C TYR A 625 20.90 -17.45 2.38
N GLY A 626 19.60 -17.70 2.41
CA GLY A 626 18.86 -17.98 3.63
C GLY A 626 18.21 -16.75 4.27
N ASN A 627 18.57 -15.54 3.84
CA ASN A 627 18.00 -14.32 4.38
C ASN A 627 16.51 -14.20 4.04
N PRO A 628 15.69 -13.65 4.94
CA PRO A 628 14.32 -13.27 4.62
C PRO A 628 14.33 -12.08 3.64
N LEU A 629 13.23 -11.92 2.89
CA LEU A 629 13.04 -10.74 2.05
C LEU A 629 12.91 -9.47 2.92
N PRO A 630 13.39 -8.31 2.44
CA PRO A 630 13.20 -7.03 3.13
C PRO A 630 11.72 -6.69 3.32
N GLN A 631 11.41 -5.97 4.40
CA GLN A 631 10.04 -5.52 4.72
C GLN A 631 9.00 -6.65 4.81
N ALA A 632 9.43 -7.89 5.08
CA ALA A 632 8.65 -9.10 5.17
C ALA A 632 8.46 -9.56 6.63
N PRO A 633 7.53 -8.98 7.41
CA PRO A 633 7.30 -9.42 8.79
C PRO A 633 6.81 -10.86 8.83
N LYS A 634 7.38 -11.67 9.75
CA LYS A 634 6.94 -13.06 9.94
C LYS A 634 5.52 -13.17 10.47
N ASN A 635 5.10 -12.22 11.31
CA ASN A 635 3.77 -12.20 11.89
C ASN A 635 3.17 -10.81 11.72
N VAL A 636 1.94 -10.76 11.23
CA VAL A 636 1.07 -9.59 11.23
C VAL A 636 -0.22 -9.99 11.92
N ALA A 637 -0.70 -9.17 12.83
CA ALA A 637 -1.98 -9.37 13.50
C ALA A 637 -2.71 -8.05 13.62
N ASN A 638 -4.01 -8.06 13.44
CA ASN A 638 -4.86 -6.90 13.68
C ASN A 638 -6.13 -7.31 14.40
N VAL A 639 -6.63 -6.42 15.21
CA VAL A 639 -7.90 -6.57 15.94
C VAL A 639 -8.64 -5.26 15.88
N THR A 640 -9.94 -5.32 15.60
CA THR A 640 -10.84 -4.18 15.79
C THR A 640 -12.03 -4.60 16.66
N ALA A 641 -12.51 -3.69 17.47
CA ALA A 641 -13.71 -3.88 18.25
C ALA A 641 -14.58 -2.61 18.17
N ARG A 642 -15.84 -2.78 17.80
CA ARG A 642 -16.87 -1.73 17.83
C ARG A 642 -17.95 -2.15 18.80
N TYR A 643 -18.20 -1.33 19.81
CA TYR A 643 -19.26 -1.53 20.79
C TYR A 643 -20.27 -0.40 20.67
N SER A 644 -21.50 -0.78 20.37
CA SER A 644 -22.64 0.10 20.16
C SER A 644 -23.52 0.11 21.40
N ILE A 645 -23.87 1.29 21.91
CA ILE A 645 -24.75 1.49 23.05
C ILE A 645 -25.97 2.27 22.57
N PRO A 646 -27.12 1.63 22.31
CA PRO A 646 -28.33 2.29 21.88
C PRO A 646 -28.83 3.27 22.97
N VAL A 647 -29.23 4.48 22.55
CA VAL A 647 -29.80 5.53 23.43
C VAL A 647 -31.08 6.05 22.74
N GLY A 648 -32.18 5.27 22.84
CA GLY A 648 -33.37 5.52 22.04
C GLY A 648 -33.11 5.26 20.55
N GLU A 649 -33.28 6.29 19.71
CA GLU A 649 -33.02 6.27 18.29
C GLU A 649 -31.56 6.67 17.95
N ASP A 650 -30.78 7.03 18.97
CA ASP A 650 -29.40 7.46 18.87
C ASP A 650 -28.45 6.35 19.34
N GLU A 651 -27.15 6.55 19.16
CA GLU A 651 -26.12 5.60 19.53
C GLU A 651 -24.90 6.30 20.16
N ILE A 652 -24.38 5.74 21.24
CA ILE A 652 -23.00 5.97 21.66
C ILE A 652 -22.17 4.80 21.17
N PHE A 653 -21.05 5.05 20.52
CA PHE A 653 -20.16 3.98 20.09
C PHE A 653 -18.74 4.15 20.64
N LEU A 654 -18.10 3.00 20.85
CA LEU A 654 -16.69 2.89 21.17
C LEU A 654 -16.03 1.99 20.13
N TYR A 655 -14.96 2.47 19.55
CA TYR A 655 -14.18 1.72 18.56
C TYR A 655 -12.70 1.70 18.95
N THR A 656 -12.06 0.56 18.78
CA THR A 656 -10.60 0.43 18.91
C THR A 656 -10.06 -0.47 17.81
N ASP A 657 -8.88 -0.13 17.29
CA ASP A 657 -8.11 -0.95 16.36
C ASP A 657 -6.66 -1.08 16.84
N TRP A 658 -6.11 -2.26 16.64
CA TRP A 658 -4.74 -2.56 16.98
C TRP A 658 -4.09 -3.31 15.82
N ALA A 659 -2.91 -2.88 15.42
CA ALA A 659 -2.09 -3.49 14.39
C ALA A 659 -0.72 -3.87 14.96
N TYR A 660 -0.33 -5.12 14.78
CA TYR A 660 0.96 -5.66 15.17
C TYR A 660 1.68 -6.21 13.97
N ARG A 661 2.96 -5.87 13.83
CA ARG A 661 3.92 -6.58 12.98
C ARG A 661 5.15 -7.00 13.78
N SER A 662 5.68 -8.18 13.46
CA SER A 662 6.98 -8.60 14.00
C SER A 662 8.14 -7.78 13.42
N GLU A 663 9.36 -8.06 13.87
CA GLU A 663 10.59 -7.47 13.36
C GLU A 663 10.73 -7.68 11.84
N ILE A 664 11.38 -6.73 11.15
CA ILE A 664 11.66 -6.73 9.72
C ILE A 664 13.12 -6.35 9.46
N ASN A 665 13.71 -6.85 8.38
CA ASN A 665 14.96 -6.32 7.82
C ASN A 665 14.66 -5.18 6.85
N PHE A 666 15.53 -4.18 6.79
CA PHE A 666 15.37 -3.08 5.83
C PHE A 666 16.05 -3.40 4.49
N PHE A 667 17.15 -4.16 4.52
CA PHE A 667 17.99 -4.47 3.35
C PHE A 667 18.02 -5.98 3.06
N LEU A 668 18.59 -6.35 1.93
CA LEU A 668 18.84 -7.74 1.55
C LEU A 668 19.88 -8.42 2.45
N TYR A 669 20.90 -7.68 2.88
CA TYR A 669 21.84 -8.15 3.91
C TYR A 669 21.26 -7.94 5.30
N GLU A 670 21.68 -8.77 6.24
CA GLU A 670 21.33 -8.62 7.64
C GLU A 670 22.41 -7.82 8.40
N ALA A 671 21.96 -6.78 9.12
CA ALA A 671 22.79 -6.00 10.02
C ALA A 671 22.06 -5.78 11.34
N ALA A 672 22.80 -5.70 12.44
CA ALA A 672 22.21 -5.54 13.77
C ALA A 672 21.37 -4.26 13.88
N GLU A 673 21.80 -3.18 13.25
CA GLU A 673 21.18 -1.86 13.31
C GLU A 673 19.97 -1.74 12.35
N PHE A 674 20.09 -2.30 11.14
CA PHE A 674 19.08 -2.11 10.07
C PHE A 674 17.93 -3.10 10.14
N ARG A 675 17.40 -3.28 11.34
CA ARG A 675 16.23 -4.11 11.64
C ARG A 675 15.18 -3.31 12.38
N GLY A 676 13.99 -3.20 11.78
CA GLY A 676 12.84 -2.56 12.42
C GLY A 676 12.27 -3.45 13.51
N LYS A 677 12.24 -2.96 14.75
CA LYS A 677 11.63 -3.67 15.88
C LYS A 677 10.17 -3.99 15.61
N ALA A 678 9.65 -4.97 16.33
CA ALA A 678 8.22 -5.24 16.36
C ALA A 678 7.44 -3.98 16.72
N LEU A 679 6.39 -3.70 15.97
CA LEU A 679 5.55 -2.53 16.10
C LEU A 679 4.12 -2.96 16.46
N LEU A 680 3.61 -2.39 17.55
CA LEU A 680 2.21 -2.47 17.94
C LEU A 680 1.67 -1.04 18.03
N GLU A 681 0.76 -0.70 17.13
CA GLU A 681 0.08 0.59 17.11
C GLU A 681 -1.42 0.39 17.33
N GLY A 682 -2.04 1.29 18.08
CA GLY A 682 -3.46 1.26 18.36
C GLY A 682 -4.14 2.58 18.08
N GLY A 683 -5.42 2.49 17.72
CA GLY A 683 -6.34 3.59 17.59
C GLY A 683 -7.53 3.46 18.53
N LEU A 684 -8.10 4.60 18.90
CA LEU A 684 -9.37 4.70 19.62
C LEU A 684 -10.27 5.71 18.93
N ARG A 685 -11.56 5.44 18.90
CA ARG A 685 -12.60 6.40 18.51
C ARG A 685 -13.82 6.20 19.42
N ALA A 686 -14.36 7.28 19.92
CA ALA A 686 -15.56 7.28 20.73
C ALA A 686 -16.46 8.42 20.29
N GLY A 687 -17.72 8.14 20.05
CA GLY A 687 -18.63 9.13 19.51
C GLY A 687 -20.06 8.93 19.90
N TYR A 688 -20.85 9.93 19.54
CA TYR A 688 -22.29 9.96 19.65
C TYR A 688 -22.88 10.25 18.28
N SER A 689 -23.77 9.37 17.86
CA SER A 689 -24.50 9.44 16.61
C SER A 689 -25.97 9.68 16.89
N TRP A 690 -26.58 10.65 16.23
CA TRP A 690 -27.97 11.03 16.46
C TRP A 690 -28.74 11.27 15.18
N ASN A 691 -30.05 11.43 15.32
CA ASN A 691 -30.98 11.60 14.21
C ASN A 691 -30.86 10.43 13.20
N TYR A 692 -31.00 9.17 13.71
CA TYR A 692 -30.89 7.94 12.92
C TYR A 692 -29.52 7.79 12.21
N GLY A 693 -28.43 8.17 12.84
CA GLY A 693 -27.11 8.06 12.27
C GLY A 693 -26.71 9.19 11.29
N LYS A 694 -27.60 10.18 11.08
CA LYS A 694 -27.29 11.28 10.15
C LYS A 694 -26.19 12.20 10.62
N HIS A 695 -26.01 12.34 11.91
CA HIS A 695 -24.99 13.21 12.48
C HIS A 695 -24.14 12.42 13.47
N GLU A 696 -22.86 12.63 13.46
CA GLU A 696 -21.94 11.99 14.36
C GLU A 696 -20.89 12.99 14.86
N LEU A 697 -20.61 12.96 16.15
CA LEU A 697 -19.49 13.68 16.76
C LEU A 697 -18.60 12.68 17.49
N ALA A 698 -17.33 12.60 17.12
CA ALA A 698 -16.39 11.64 17.67
C ALA A 698 -15.08 12.28 18.13
N LEU A 699 -14.50 11.69 19.15
CA LEU A 699 -13.09 11.87 19.52
C LEU A 699 -12.30 10.71 18.95
N PHE A 700 -11.16 10.99 18.37
CA PHE A 700 -10.27 9.96 17.83
C PHE A 700 -8.84 10.10 18.32
N GLY A 701 -8.12 8.99 18.34
CA GLY A 701 -6.67 8.93 18.58
C GLY A 701 -6.02 7.85 17.73
N ARG A 702 -4.89 8.19 17.11
CA ARG A 702 -4.03 7.27 16.34
C ARG A 702 -2.69 7.14 17.06
N ASN A 703 -2.02 5.96 16.94
CA ASN A 703 -0.82 5.64 17.73
C ASN A 703 -0.94 6.06 19.19
N ILE A 704 -2.03 5.64 19.85
CA ILE A 704 -2.40 6.10 21.21
C ILE A 704 -1.36 5.81 22.29
N THR A 705 -0.53 4.79 22.08
CA THR A 705 0.60 4.43 22.97
C THR A 705 1.84 5.26 22.72
N ASP A 706 1.84 6.14 21.72
CA ASP A 706 2.98 6.92 21.25
C ASP A 706 4.23 6.06 20.97
N LYS A 707 3.98 4.87 20.40
CA LYS A 707 5.06 3.94 20.09
C LYS A 707 6.04 4.59 19.11
N LEU A 708 7.33 4.45 19.39
CA LEU A 708 8.42 4.97 18.58
C LEU A 708 9.37 3.84 18.19
N VAL A 709 9.50 3.58 16.90
CA VAL A 709 10.44 2.61 16.32
C VAL A 709 10.96 3.12 14.98
N ALA A 710 12.12 2.63 14.56
CA ALA A 710 12.57 2.79 13.19
C ALA A 710 11.72 1.89 12.26
N VAL A 711 11.27 2.45 11.13
CA VAL A 711 10.48 1.77 10.11
C VAL A 711 11.20 1.62 8.78
N GLY A 712 12.39 2.20 8.67
CA GLY A 712 13.28 2.08 7.54
C GLY A 712 14.62 2.73 7.82
N GLY A 713 15.56 2.54 6.91
CA GLY A 713 16.90 3.10 6.97
C GLY A 713 17.48 3.29 5.59
N ILE A 714 18.56 4.04 5.53
CA ILE A 714 19.41 4.16 4.36
C ILE A 714 20.86 4.10 4.83
N ASP A 715 21.71 3.44 4.08
CA ASP A 715 23.10 3.27 4.48
C ASP A 715 24.00 4.32 3.79
N PHE A 716 24.36 5.36 4.52
CA PHE A 716 25.39 6.32 4.14
C PHE A 716 26.63 6.23 5.06
N ASN A 717 26.93 5.03 5.58
CA ASN A 717 27.99 4.76 6.54
C ASN A 717 27.84 5.52 7.87
N ASN A 718 26.61 5.94 8.21
CA ASN A 718 26.28 6.75 9.37
C ASN A 718 24.96 6.35 10.04
N LEU A 719 24.53 5.11 9.89
CA LEU A 719 23.35 4.54 10.57
C LEU A 719 22.09 5.41 10.44
N THR A 720 21.84 5.89 9.22
CA THR A 720 20.71 6.76 8.92
C THR A 720 19.40 5.97 8.90
N GLY A 721 18.35 6.53 9.48
CA GLY A 721 17.03 5.90 9.51
C GLY A 721 15.90 6.91 9.61
N PHE A 722 14.69 6.40 9.55
CA PHE A 722 13.46 7.15 9.75
C PHE A 722 12.48 6.36 10.62
N VAL A 723 11.58 7.08 11.28
CA VAL A 723 10.70 6.53 12.32
C VAL A 723 9.23 6.63 11.93
N ASN A 724 8.39 5.88 12.64
CA ASN A 724 6.93 5.89 12.45
C ASN A 724 6.28 7.22 12.87
N GLU A 725 5.03 7.40 12.45
CA GLU A 725 4.21 8.59 12.72
C GLU A 725 3.99 8.81 14.24
N PRO A 726 3.83 10.08 14.69
CA PRO A 726 3.57 10.39 16.07
C PRO A 726 2.13 10.05 16.46
N ARG A 727 1.85 10.09 17.79
CA ARG A 727 0.47 10.06 18.28
C ARG A 727 -0.28 11.33 17.86
N VAL A 728 -1.42 11.11 17.20
CA VAL A 728 -2.38 12.17 16.85
C VAL A 728 -3.71 11.89 17.55
N TRP A 729 -4.38 12.93 18.01
CA TRP A 729 -5.74 12.88 18.53
C TRP A 729 -6.50 14.13 18.10
N GLY A 730 -7.80 14.02 18.03
CA GLY A 730 -8.64 15.11 17.56
C GLY A 730 -10.13 14.84 17.77
N VAL A 731 -10.91 15.73 17.22
CA VAL A 731 -12.38 15.66 17.17
C VAL A 731 -12.80 15.66 15.70
N GLU A 732 -13.86 14.92 15.42
CA GLU A 732 -14.42 14.76 14.07
C GLU A 732 -15.94 14.90 14.13
N PHE A 733 -16.49 15.61 13.17
CA PHE A 733 -17.94 15.72 12.96
C PHE A 733 -18.28 15.24 11.55
N THR A 734 -19.26 14.35 11.45
CA THR A 734 -19.77 13.83 10.18
C THR A 734 -21.27 14.07 10.08
N THR A 735 -21.73 14.39 8.90
CA THR A 735 -23.16 14.51 8.59
C THR A 735 -23.46 13.87 7.25
N THR A 736 -24.58 13.12 7.17
CA THR A 736 -25.08 12.44 5.96
C THR A 736 -26.48 12.95 5.62
N PHE A 737 -26.85 12.95 4.35
CA PHE A 737 -28.15 13.42 3.90
C PHE A 737 -28.62 12.72 2.62
#